data_be6660f723c0c1c1cf35a99aaabe14b3
#
_entry.id   be6660f723c0c1c1cf35a99aaabe14b3
#
_cell.length_a   1.000
_cell.length_b   1.000
_cell.length_c   1.000
_cell.angle_alpha   90.00
_cell.angle_beta   90.00
_cell.angle_gamma   90.00
#
_symmetry.space_group_name_H-M   'P 1'
#
loop_
_entity.id
_entity.type
_entity.pdbx_description
1 polymer ?
#
loop_
_entity_poly.entity_id
_entity_poly.type
_entity_poly.pdbx_seq_one_letter_code
_entity_poly.pdbx_strand_id
1 'polypeptide(L)'
;MTEVNKPPRPGGWTSFVTARPRLSLLVALVITALAVLAGSGVADRLGSGGWEDPDAQSTYATKALEREFPDSQPNFMLLLDAGRATVDDPAVVAEAERLTARLAAEKGVTGVGSYWQADPAQAPALRAEDGHEALIAAHITGDEKAMGETLDRIAPSYRGAHGPVEVRIGGLVAVRHEMQTIIQEDLTRAELIALPVTLVLLVMVFGSAVAALLPLGIGIVAILGTNAVLRGLTEFTDVSVFAMNLTTALGLGLAIDYALFIVRRFREELSTGAEPLTAVATTLRTAGRTVLFSALTVAVSLAAMLIFPQYFLRSFAYAGIAVVLLAAAAALILLPAALVLLGHRVDSLDLRRLFRRGRTARTSGEQGSAWARAATLVMRRAPVFAVATTAVLIVLGLPFLGVKFGTADDRQLPSGAESHVVQQHIRDGFPGSPGGGLEVLAEGRATPAQYTAYKEQIAGLPGVQRVDGPLVKGRSAYFTVLPKGEAVDDTAQRLVGELRAAHAPFDTKVTGTAAVLVDSKHAIAERLPWAAAVIAVVTLLLVFLLTGSVLIPIQAVVLNALSLTAMFGAVVWVFQDGHLSGLLGFTSPGSIETTLPVLMFCVAFGLSMDYGVFLLSRIKEEYDRTGDHNTAVRHGLQRTGGLITAAAVILAVVMVAIGTSRVTNTKMLGLGIALAVLMDAMIVRSLLVPAVMKLTGRATWWAPGPLKRFHQRFGVSETDGERNPLRGAGDRATSHDGPADIDGDGSAHESGGVRAVR
;
A
#
# COMPACT_ATOMS: atom_id res chain seq x y z
N MET A 1 46.52 -31.61 21.97
CA MET A 1 45.27 -31.29 22.64
C MET A 1 44.75 -30.03 22.00
N THR A 2 43.85 -30.19 21.02
CA THR A 2 43.21 -29.09 20.29
C THR A 2 42.13 -28.50 21.17
N GLU A 3 42.28 -27.22 21.55
CA GLU A 3 41.20 -26.47 22.21
C GLU A 3 39.97 -26.45 21.32
N VAL A 4 38.94 -27.16 21.76
CA VAL A 4 37.60 -27.10 21.19
C VAL A 4 37.05 -25.70 21.44
N ASN A 5 37.04 -24.91 20.38
CA ASN A 5 36.48 -23.56 20.35
C ASN A 5 35.01 -23.63 20.81
N LYS A 6 34.72 -23.26 22.06
CA LYS A 6 33.38 -23.22 22.63
C LYS A 6 32.54 -22.25 21.78
N PRO A 7 31.38 -22.69 21.24
CA PRO A 7 30.53 -21.81 20.48
C PRO A 7 30.15 -20.59 21.33
N PRO A 8 30.14 -19.38 20.75
CA PRO A 8 29.75 -18.19 21.48
C PRO A 8 28.31 -18.34 21.99
N ARG A 9 28.12 -18.06 23.29
CA ARG A 9 26.81 -18.15 23.95
C ARG A 9 25.78 -17.29 23.19
N PRO A 10 24.64 -17.84 22.78
CA PRO A 10 23.61 -17.06 22.12
C PRO A 10 23.12 -15.95 23.06
N GLY A 11 22.88 -14.74 22.54
CA GLY A 11 22.35 -13.62 23.31
C GLY A 11 21.00 -13.99 23.94
N GLY A 12 20.60 -13.35 25.06
CA GLY A 12 19.52 -13.79 25.93
C GLY A 12 18.20 -14.17 25.24
N TRP A 13 17.79 -13.46 24.16
CA TRP A 13 16.57 -13.74 23.42
C TRP A 13 16.68 -14.94 22.46
N THR A 14 17.77 -15.01 21.70
CA THR A 14 18.03 -16.15 20.80
C THR A 14 18.19 -17.45 21.58
N SER A 15 18.76 -17.38 22.80
CA SER A 15 18.87 -18.54 23.68
C SER A 15 17.51 -19.06 24.16
N PHE A 16 16.55 -18.18 24.44
CA PHE A 16 15.21 -18.58 24.86
C PHE A 16 14.45 -19.33 23.76
N VAL A 17 14.42 -18.78 22.52
CA VAL A 17 13.73 -19.38 21.38
C VAL A 17 14.32 -20.72 21.00
N THR A 18 15.67 -20.84 21.04
CA THR A 18 16.37 -22.07 20.63
C THR A 18 16.41 -23.12 21.72
N ALA A 19 16.37 -22.75 23.01
CA ALA A 19 16.42 -23.70 24.11
C ALA A 19 15.09 -24.43 24.38
N ARG A 20 13.96 -23.78 24.08
CA ARG A 20 12.62 -24.35 24.32
C ARG A 20 11.69 -24.21 23.09
N PRO A 21 12.04 -24.78 21.93
CA PRO A 21 11.33 -24.54 20.67
C PRO A 21 9.88 -25.04 20.71
N ARG A 22 9.60 -26.15 21.40
CA ARG A 22 8.21 -26.66 21.53
C ARG A 22 7.32 -25.70 22.34
N LEU A 23 7.89 -25.12 23.43
CA LEU A 23 7.15 -24.14 24.23
C LEU A 23 6.89 -22.86 23.44
N SER A 24 7.88 -22.38 22.70
CA SER A 24 7.73 -21.19 21.84
C SER A 24 6.62 -21.38 20.78
N LEU A 25 6.55 -22.55 20.13
CA LEU A 25 5.48 -22.87 19.17
C LEU A 25 4.12 -23.04 19.85
N LEU A 26 4.05 -23.65 21.04
CA LEU A 26 2.80 -23.78 21.78
C LEU A 26 2.26 -22.39 22.19
N VAL A 27 3.11 -21.54 22.76
CA VAL A 27 2.73 -20.17 23.13
C VAL A 27 2.25 -19.39 21.91
N ALA A 28 2.95 -19.51 20.79
CA ALA A 28 2.55 -18.87 19.55
C ALA A 28 1.19 -19.39 19.02
N LEU A 29 0.95 -20.70 19.10
CA LEU A 29 -0.33 -21.30 18.73
C LEU A 29 -1.47 -20.76 19.61
N VAL A 30 -1.24 -20.67 20.93
CA VAL A 30 -2.21 -20.10 21.86
C VAL A 30 -2.49 -18.63 21.57
N ILE A 31 -1.44 -17.82 21.33
CA ILE A 31 -1.59 -16.41 20.96
C ILE A 31 -2.36 -16.28 19.63
N THR A 32 -2.06 -17.12 18.65
CA THR A 32 -2.77 -17.11 17.36
C THR A 32 -4.24 -17.51 17.54
N ALA A 33 -4.54 -18.53 18.36
CA ALA A 33 -5.92 -18.91 18.65
C ALA A 33 -6.69 -17.79 19.36
N LEU A 34 -6.07 -17.11 20.32
CA LEU A 34 -6.64 -15.92 20.97
C LEU A 34 -6.85 -14.77 19.98
N ALA A 35 -5.90 -14.57 19.06
CA ALA A 35 -6.02 -13.57 18.01
C ALA A 35 -7.18 -13.87 17.03
N VAL A 36 -7.41 -15.13 16.69
CA VAL A 36 -8.58 -15.54 15.88
C VAL A 36 -9.88 -15.21 16.59
N LEU A 37 -9.98 -15.53 17.89
CA LEU A 37 -11.17 -15.22 18.68
C LEU A 37 -11.38 -13.70 18.83
N ALA A 38 -10.30 -12.97 19.11
CA ALA A 38 -10.35 -11.51 19.27
C ALA A 38 -10.62 -10.79 17.95
N GLY A 39 -10.11 -11.30 16.82
CA GLY A 39 -10.27 -10.70 15.49
C GLY A 39 -11.53 -11.12 14.75
N SER A 40 -12.33 -12.05 15.32
CA SER A 40 -13.57 -12.49 14.70
C SER A 40 -14.57 -11.34 14.54
N GLY A 41 -15.25 -11.26 13.39
CA GLY A 41 -16.23 -10.19 13.10
C GLY A 41 -15.61 -8.79 12.95
N VAL A 42 -14.31 -8.67 12.68
CA VAL A 42 -13.68 -7.36 12.43
C VAL A 42 -14.30 -6.69 11.20
N ALA A 43 -14.58 -7.44 10.14
CA ALA A 43 -15.13 -6.90 8.90
C ALA A 43 -16.46 -6.16 9.09
N ASP A 44 -17.30 -6.61 10.02
CA ASP A 44 -18.61 -6.01 10.31
C ASP A 44 -18.53 -4.67 11.08
N ARG A 45 -17.32 -4.30 11.52
CA ARG A 45 -17.07 -3.06 12.27
C ARG A 45 -16.21 -2.05 11.51
N LEU A 46 -15.80 -2.39 10.31
CA LEU A 46 -15.00 -1.53 9.46
C LEU A 46 -15.92 -0.72 8.54
N GLY A 47 -15.64 0.59 8.42
CA GLY A 47 -16.36 1.48 7.51
C GLY A 47 -15.81 1.47 6.09
N SER A 48 -16.61 1.87 5.11
CA SER A 48 -16.18 2.03 3.70
C SER A 48 -15.74 3.46 3.34
N GLY A 49 -15.83 4.40 4.28
CA GLY A 49 -15.50 5.81 4.12
C GLY A 49 -14.06 6.19 4.49
N GLY A 50 -13.89 7.47 4.85
CA GLY A 50 -12.62 7.99 5.37
C GLY A 50 -11.75 8.73 4.36
N TRP A 51 -12.32 9.07 3.23
CA TRP A 51 -11.64 9.80 2.15
C TRP A 51 -11.51 11.29 2.43
N GLU A 52 -12.38 11.83 3.27
CA GLU A 52 -12.49 13.24 3.58
C GLU A 52 -11.57 13.66 4.72
N ASP A 53 -11.15 14.93 4.72
CA ASP A 53 -10.47 15.53 5.86
C ASP A 53 -11.54 15.87 6.94
N PRO A 54 -11.50 15.29 8.14
CA PRO A 54 -12.50 15.54 9.19
C PRO A 54 -12.51 16.99 9.69
N ASP A 55 -11.42 17.73 9.50
CA ASP A 55 -11.26 19.12 9.94
C ASP A 55 -11.56 20.14 8.82
N ALA A 56 -11.90 19.67 7.62
CA ALA A 56 -12.18 20.53 6.48
C ALA A 56 -13.52 21.28 6.63
N GLN A 57 -13.57 22.48 6.00
CA GLN A 57 -14.80 23.28 5.96
C GLN A 57 -15.95 22.51 5.32
N SER A 58 -15.70 21.79 4.23
CA SER A 58 -16.71 20.97 3.55
C SER A 58 -17.26 19.87 4.45
N THR A 59 -16.42 19.17 5.20
CA THR A 59 -16.84 18.13 6.14
C THR A 59 -17.70 18.70 7.28
N TYR A 60 -17.30 19.86 7.81
CA TYR A 60 -18.13 20.55 8.81
C TYR A 60 -19.50 20.91 8.25
N ALA A 61 -19.54 21.53 7.06
CA ALA A 61 -20.78 21.94 6.43
C ALA A 61 -21.70 20.74 6.11
N THR A 62 -21.16 19.63 5.61
CA THR A 62 -21.93 18.40 5.37
C THR A 62 -22.59 17.90 6.66
N LYS A 63 -21.81 17.75 7.75
CA LYS A 63 -22.36 17.30 9.04
C LYS A 63 -23.39 18.26 9.63
N ALA A 64 -23.20 19.57 9.43
CA ALA A 64 -24.16 20.56 9.89
C ALA A 64 -25.46 20.50 9.08
N LEU A 65 -25.38 20.33 7.76
CA LEU A 65 -26.54 20.17 6.88
C LEU A 65 -27.31 18.88 7.21
N GLU A 66 -26.63 17.75 7.38
CA GLU A 66 -27.23 16.47 7.79
C GLU A 66 -28.00 16.59 9.13
N ARG A 67 -27.45 17.35 10.08
CA ARG A 67 -28.10 17.56 11.39
C ARG A 67 -29.27 18.53 11.33
N GLU A 68 -29.12 19.65 10.60
CA GLU A 68 -30.10 20.74 10.59
C GLU A 68 -31.16 20.56 9.52
N PHE A 69 -30.78 19.96 8.38
CA PHE A 69 -31.63 19.75 7.21
C PHE A 69 -31.64 18.30 6.72
N PRO A 70 -31.90 17.29 7.58
CA PRO A 70 -31.77 15.88 7.20
C PRO A 70 -32.63 15.49 6.00
N ASP A 71 -33.82 16.11 5.86
CA ASP A 71 -34.77 15.79 4.80
C ASP A 71 -34.41 16.36 3.42
N SER A 72 -33.39 17.21 3.35
CA SER A 72 -32.97 17.89 2.11
C SER A 72 -31.66 17.40 1.51
N GLN A 73 -31.11 16.35 2.07
CA GLN A 73 -29.85 15.71 1.61
C GLN A 73 -30.15 14.27 1.15
N PRO A 74 -30.67 14.05 -0.05
CA PRO A 74 -30.98 12.70 -0.50
C PRO A 74 -29.68 11.90 -0.70
N ASN A 75 -29.60 10.73 -0.08
CA ASN A 75 -28.50 9.78 -0.22
C ASN A 75 -28.95 8.44 -0.80
N PHE A 76 -30.25 8.29 -1.08
CA PHE A 76 -30.89 7.11 -1.65
C PHE A 76 -31.82 7.52 -2.78
N MET A 77 -31.79 6.83 -3.90
CA MET A 77 -32.58 7.14 -5.07
C MET A 77 -33.20 5.87 -5.67
N LEU A 78 -34.45 5.96 -6.09
CA LEU A 78 -35.08 4.98 -6.94
C LEU A 78 -35.24 5.60 -8.33
N LEU A 79 -34.69 4.97 -9.35
CA LEU A 79 -34.93 5.29 -10.76
C LEU A 79 -36.08 4.45 -11.25
N LEU A 80 -37.15 5.09 -11.66
CA LEU A 80 -38.34 4.46 -12.25
C LEU A 80 -38.26 4.61 -13.75
N ASP A 81 -38.22 3.49 -14.47
CA ASP A 81 -38.19 3.41 -15.93
C ASP A 81 -39.59 2.92 -16.40
N ALA A 82 -40.29 3.75 -17.12
CA ALA A 82 -41.63 3.46 -17.68
C ALA A 82 -41.55 2.70 -19.02
N GLY A 83 -40.36 2.37 -19.51
CA GLY A 83 -40.12 1.63 -20.73
C GLY A 83 -40.64 2.37 -21.99
N ARG A 84 -41.73 1.90 -22.58
CA ARG A 84 -42.31 2.56 -23.74
C ARG A 84 -43.37 3.63 -23.39
N ALA A 85 -43.86 3.64 -22.15
CA ALA A 85 -44.78 4.62 -21.64
C ALA A 85 -44.03 5.90 -21.23
N THR A 86 -44.76 6.96 -20.90
CA THR A 86 -44.17 8.16 -20.29
C THR A 86 -44.39 8.13 -18.78
N VAL A 87 -43.52 8.84 -18.05
CA VAL A 87 -43.67 8.97 -16.59
C VAL A 87 -44.97 9.67 -16.17
N ASP A 88 -45.63 10.33 -17.12
CA ASP A 88 -46.92 11.05 -16.92
C ASP A 88 -48.12 10.16 -17.22
N ASP A 89 -47.94 8.91 -17.67
CA ASP A 89 -49.04 7.99 -17.92
C ASP A 89 -49.78 7.64 -16.61
N PRO A 90 -51.15 7.65 -16.59
CA PRO A 90 -51.88 7.47 -15.33
C PRO A 90 -51.56 6.19 -14.56
N ALA A 91 -51.21 5.08 -15.26
CA ALA A 91 -50.83 3.83 -14.62
C ALA A 91 -49.44 3.92 -13.97
N VAL A 92 -48.51 4.67 -14.58
CA VAL A 92 -47.17 4.94 -14.05
C VAL A 92 -47.24 5.85 -12.84
N VAL A 93 -48.02 6.95 -12.95
CA VAL A 93 -48.26 7.89 -11.85
C VAL A 93 -48.82 7.18 -10.61
N ALA A 94 -49.86 6.36 -10.78
CA ALA A 94 -50.50 5.65 -9.67
C ALA A 94 -49.50 4.69 -8.96
N GLU A 95 -48.65 4.00 -9.72
CA GLU A 95 -47.67 3.11 -9.15
C GLU A 95 -46.54 3.88 -8.45
N ALA A 96 -46.05 4.96 -9.06
CA ALA A 96 -45.01 5.81 -8.50
C ALA A 96 -45.46 6.49 -7.20
N GLU A 97 -46.67 6.98 -7.13
CA GLU A 97 -47.26 7.54 -5.89
C GLU A 97 -47.35 6.47 -4.79
N ARG A 98 -47.77 5.23 -5.16
CA ARG A 98 -47.79 4.10 -4.22
C ARG A 98 -46.43 3.75 -3.68
N LEU A 99 -45.41 3.69 -4.54
CA LEU A 99 -44.02 3.44 -4.15
C LEU A 99 -43.47 4.56 -3.27
N THR A 100 -43.77 5.83 -3.62
CA THR A 100 -43.36 7.00 -2.83
C THR A 100 -43.99 6.96 -1.43
N ALA A 101 -45.30 6.71 -1.33
CA ALA A 101 -45.98 6.60 -0.04
C ALA A 101 -45.49 5.45 0.82
N ARG A 102 -45.21 4.30 0.18
CA ARG A 102 -44.62 3.14 0.85
C ARG A 102 -43.20 3.43 1.37
N LEU A 103 -42.34 4.08 0.57
CA LEU A 103 -41.00 4.46 0.96
C LEU A 103 -41.00 5.47 2.13
N ALA A 104 -41.93 6.41 2.13
CA ALA A 104 -42.09 7.37 3.21
C ALA A 104 -42.54 6.73 4.54
N ALA A 105 -43.15 5.54 4.50
CA ALA A 105 -43.53 4.77 5.67
C ALA A 105 -42.42 3.85 6.22
N GLU A 106 -41.30 3.70 5.50
CA GLU A 106 -40.21 2.83 5.91
C GLU A 106 -39.45 3.42 7.09
N LYS A 107 -39.14 2.56 8.09
CA LYS A 107 -38.35 2.96 9.25
C LYS A 107 -36.92 3.29 8.85
N GLY A 108 -36.40 4.42 9.27
CA GLY A 108 -35.04 4.88 8.97
C GLY A 108 -34.93 5.61 7.63
N VAL A 109 -36.06 5.90 6.98
CA VAL A 109 -36.13 6.71 5.74
C VAL A 109 -36.84 7.99 6.05
N THR A 110 -36.32 9.13 5.59
CA THR A 110 -36.89 10.46 5.74
C THR A 110 -36.73 11.26 4.44
N GLY A 111 -37.34 12.44 4.35
CA GLY A 111 -37.13 13.35 3.21
C GLY A 111 -37.52 12.75 1.86
N VAL A 112 -38.56 11.90 1.82
CA VAL A 112 -38.99 11.27 0.56
C VAL A 112 -39.66 12.28 -0.32
N GLY A 113 -39.09 12.50 -1.49
CA GLY A 113 -39.63 13.35 -2.55
C GLY A 113 -39.63 12.64 -3.89
N SER A 114 -40.55 12.93 -4.76
CA SER A 114 -40.65 12.33 -6.09
C SER A 114 -40.98 13.36 -7.14
N TYR A 115 -40.70 13.05 -8.40
CA TYR A 115 -41.10 13.88 -9.54
C TYR A 115 -42.58 14.30 -9.47
N TRP A 116 -43.44 13.36 -9.10
CA TRP A 116 -44.91 13.54 -9.10
C TRP A 116 -45.42 14.41 -7.93
N GLN A 117 -44.60 14.63 -6.91
CA GLN A 117 -44.96 15.43 -5.72
C GLN A 117 -44.10 16.71 -5.59
N ALA A 118 -43.12 16.89 -6.50
CA ALA A 118 -42.22 18.02 -6.47
C ALA A 118 -42.89 19.32 -6.91
N ASP A 119 -42.46 20.45 -6.37
CA ASP A 119 -42.85 21.76 -6.86
C ASP A 119 -42.46 21.90 -8.34
N PRO A 120 -43.29 22.64 -9.16
CA PRO A 120 -43.03 22.82 -10.58
C PRO A 120 -41.62 23.33 -10.92
N ALA A 121 -40.97 24.04 -10.00
CA ALA A 121 -39.60 24.53 -10.16
C ALA A 121 -38.52 23.42 -9.99
N GLN A 122 -38.83 22.36 -9.21
CA GLN A 122 -37.92 21.26 -8.91
C GLN A 122 -38.19 20.01 -9.75
N ALA A 123 -39.45 19.81 -10.18
CA ALA A 123 -39.86 18.64 -10.95
C ALA A 123 -38.98 18.33 -12.17
N PRO A 124 -38.51 19.32 -12.97
CA PRO A 124 -37.67 19.04 -14.13
C PRO A 124 -36.33 18.36 -13.77
N ALA A 125 -35.79 18.58 -12.58
CA ALA A 125 -34.55 17.94 -12.14
C ALA A 125 -34.74 16.45 -11.79
N LEU A 126 -35.97 16.02 -11.53
CA LEU A 126 -36.30 14.64 -11.15
C LEU A 126 -36.94 13.85 -12.33
N ARG A 127 -36.96 14.39 -13.52
CA ARG A 127 -37.49 13.78 -14.75
C ARG A 127 -36.43 13.76 -15.82
N ALA A 128 -36.23 12.64 -16.46
CA ALA A 128 -35.32 12.53 -17.62
C ALA A 128 -35.85 13.35 -18.80
N GLU A 129 -34.92 13.88 -19.63
CA GLU A 129 -35.27 14.72 -20.78
C GLU A 129 -36.15 13.99 -21.82
N ASP A 130 -35.98 12.66 -21.95
CA ASP A 130 -36.77 11.83 -22.84
C ASP A 130 -38.19 11.54 -22.32
N GLY A 131 -38.43 11.79 -21.04
CA GLY A 131 -39.73 11.61 -20.40
C GLY A 131 -40.11 10.16 -20.08
N HIS A 132 -39.17 9.21 -20.18
CA HIS A 132 -39.40 7.80 -19.87
C HIS A 132 -38.95 7.40 -18.46
N GLU A 133 -38.07 8.19 -17.85
CA GLU A 133 -37.51 7.91 -16.52
C GLU A 133 -37.77 9.08 -15.55
N ALA A 134 -37.99 8.74 -14.26
CA ALA A 134 -38.11 9.71 -13.18
C ALA A 134 -37.58 9.17 -11.86
N LEU A 135 -37.26 10.06 -10.92
CA LEU A 135 -36.66 9.76 -9.65
C LEU A 135 -37.61 9.88 -8.47
N ILE A 136 -37.48 8.96 -7.52
CA ILE A 136 -37.87 9.13 -6.12
C ILE A 136 -36.57 9.26 -5.32
N ALA A 137 -36.40 10.36 -4.63
CA ALA A 137 -35.25 10.66 -3.80
C ALA A 137 -35.63 10.54 -2.31
N ALA A 138 -34.75 10.03 -1.49
CA ALA A 138 -34.96 9.87 -0.06
C ALA A 138 -33.64 9.97 0.72
N HIS A 139 -33.74 10.16 2.04
CA HIS A 139 -32.62 10.13 2.93
C HIS A 139 -32.74 8.93 3.87
N ILE A 140 -31.76 8.00 3.83
CA ILE A 140 -31.60 6.92 4.80
C ILE A 140 -30.75 7.46 5.96
N THR A 141 -31.29 7.39 7.18
CA THR A 141 -30.70 7.94 8.40
C THR A 141 -29.81 6.94 9.11
N GLY A 142 -28.82 7.43 9.86
CA GLY A 142 -27.96 6.62 10.70
C GLY A 142 -26.49 6.71 10.30
N ASP A 143 -25.66 5.91 10.99
CA ASP A 143 -24.28 5.69 10.57
C ASP A 143 -24.21 4.76 9.35
N GLU A 144 -23.02 4.60 8.79
CA GLU A 144 -22.81 3.81 7.57
C GLU A 144 -23.36 2.37 7.69
N LYS A 145 -23.20 1.75 8.86
CA LYS A 145 -23.71 0.42 9.14
C LYS A 145 -25.23 0.38 9.17
N ALA A 146 -25.86 1.30 9.90
CA ALA A 146 -27.32 1.40 10.00
C ALA A 146 -27.95 1.72 8.64
N MET A 147 -27.30 2.55 7.83
CA MET A 147 -27.73 2.82 6.44
C MET A 147 -27.67 1.56 5.58
N GLY A 148 -26.60 0.77 5.65
CA GLY A 148 -26.45 -0.50 4.94
C GLY A 148 -27.52 -1.53 5.37
N GLU A 149 -27.74 -1.72 6.67
CA GLU A 149 -28.77 -2.61 7.21
C GLU A 149 -30.20 -2.18 6.77
N THR A 150 -30.43 -0.86 6.70
CA THR A 150 -31.70 -0.32 6.19
C THR A 150 -31.85 -0.62 4.71
N LEU A 151 -30.79 -0.40 3.91
CA LEU A 151 -30.80 -0.70 2.49
C LEU A 151 -31.05 -2.19 2.23
N ASP A 152 -30.37 -3.11 2.93
CA ASP A 152 -30.57 -4.56 2.80
C ASP A 152 -32.01 -4.98 3.09
N ARG A 153 -32.64 -4.32 4.05
CA ARG A 153 -34.03 -4.58 4.43
C ARG A 153 -35.03 -4.11 3.39
N ILE A 154 -34.83 -2.91 2.82
CA ILE A 154 -35.80 -2.29 1.92
C ILE A 154 -35.58 -2.66 0.43
N ALA A 155 -34.33 -2.79 -0.03
CA ALA A 155 -33.98 -2.99 -1.42
C ALA A 155 -34.74 -4.12 -2.11
N PRO A 156 -34.92 -5.33 -1.51
CA PRO A 156 -35.63 -6.43 -2.15
C PRO A 156 -37.11 -6.11 -2.45
N SER A 157 -37.70 -5.12 -1.75
CA SER A 157 -39.09 -4.73 -1.90
C SER A 157 -39.34 -3.67 -2.96
N TYR A 158 -38.28 -3.02 -3.43
CA TYR A 158 -38.37 -1.93 -4.41
C TYR A 158 -37.69 -2.27 -5.73
N ARG A 159 -36.71 -3.18 -5.75
CA ARG A 159 -35.96 -3.56 -6.95
C ARG A 159 -36.81 -4.36 -7.92
N GLY A 160 -36.73 -4.03 -9.22
CA GLY A 160 -37.31 -4.82 -10.33
C GLY A 160 -38.66 -4.30 -10.80
N ALA A 161 -39.47 -5.18 -11.40
CA ALA A 161 -40.72 -4.79 -12.06
C ALA A 161 -41.85 -4.52 -11.05
N HIS A 162 -42.44 -3.35 -11.13
CA HIS A 162 -43.60 -2.92 -10.37
C HIS A 162 -44.69 -2.43 -11.34
N GLY A 163 -45.52 -3.35 -11.77
CA GLY A 163 -46.59 -3.06 -12.74
C GLY A 163 -46.03 -2.46 -14.04
N PRO A 164 -46.32 -1.16 -14.33
CA PRO A 164 -45.86 -0.52 -15.57
C PRO A 164 -44.41 -0.01 -15.52
N VAL A 165 -43.73 -0.09 -14.38
CA VAL A 165 -42.38 0.50 -14.19
C VAL A 165 -41.37 -0.57 -13.78
N GLU A 166 -40.14 -0.40 -14.22
CA GLU A 166 -38.97 -1.09 -13.68
C GLU A 166 -38.23 -0.16 -12.74
N VAL A 167 -37.92 -0.62 -11.51
CA VAL A 167 -37.29 0.19 -10.47
C VAL A 167 -35.89 -0.30 -10.25
N ARG A 168 -34.92 0.61 -10.30
CA ARG A 168 -33.52 0.40 -9.98
C ARG A 168 -33.11 1.30 -8.82
N ILE A 169 -32.11 0.81 -8.03
CA ILE A 169 -31.66 1.46 -6.81
C ILE A 169 -30.32 2.16 -7.06
N GLY A 170 -30.26 3.42 -6.63
CA GLY A 170 -29.06 4.25 -6.71
C GLY A 170 -28.90 5.16 -5.50
N GLY A 171 -28.05 6.16 -5.65
CA GLY A 171 -27.67 7.10 -4.59
C GLY A 171 -26.41 6.65 -3.83
N LEU A 172 -25.88 7.55 -3.02
CA LEU A 172 -24.56 7.37 -2.34
C LEU A 172 -24.53 6.14 -1.43
N VAL A 173 -25.63 5.86 -0.72
CA VAL A 173 -25.71 4.69 0.18
C VAL A 173 -25.64 3.40 -0.64
N ALA A 174 -26.35 3.33 -1.77
CA ALA A 174 -26.33 2.15 -2.63
C ALA A 174 -24.95 1.94 -3.26
N VAL A 175 -24.28 2.99 -3.75
CA VAL A 175 -22.93 2.93 -4.31
C VAL A 175 -21.92 2.42 -3.27
N ARG A 176 -21.94 2.97 -2.05
CA ARG A 176 -21.01 2.56 -0.98
C ARG A 176 -21.25 1.11 -0.55
N HIS A 177 -22.49 0.72 -0.39
CA HIS A 177 -22.87 -0.64 0.02
C HIS A 177 -22.51 -1.68 -1.04
N GLU A 178 -22.80 -1.41 -2.31
CA GLU A 178 -22.45 -2.28 -3.43
C GLU A 178 -20.94 -2.40 -3.59
N MET A 179 -20.19 -1.28 -3.43
CA MET A 179 -18.74 -1.28 -3.42
C MET A 179 -18.17 -2.16 -2.31
N GLN A 180 -18.70 -2.04 -1.09
CA GLN A 180 -18.25 -2.86 0.06
C GLN A 180 -18.50 -4.35 -0.18
N THR A 181 -19.68 -4.70 -0.68
CA THR A 181 -20.04 -6.09 -1.00
C THR A 181 -19.11 -6.68 -2.06
N ILE A 182 -18.89 -5.94 -3.16
CA ILE A 182 -17.98 -6.36 -4.23
C ILE A 182 -16.55 -6.55 -3.72
N ILE A 183 -16.05 -5.63 -2.86
CA ILE A 183 -14.70 -5.75 -2.30
C ILE A 183 -14.56 -6.99 -1.43
N GLN A 184 -15.55 -7.33 -0.60
CA GLN A 184 -15.51 -8.53 0.24
C GLN A 184 -15.53 -9.81 -0.59
N GLU A 185 -16.38 -9.88 -1.64
CA GLU A 185 -16.39 -11.00 -2.58
C GLU A 185 -15.06 -11.14 -3.34
N ASP A 186 -14.52 -10.01 -3.81
CA ASP A 186 -13.27 -9.97 -4.57
C ASP A 186 -12.07 -10.36 -3.71
N LEU A 187 -12.04 -9.99 -2.43
CA LEU A 187 -11.02 -10.42 -1.48
C LEU A 187 -11.01 -11.93 -1.34
N THR A 188 -12.19 -12.53 -1.14
CA THR A 188 -12.32 -13.98 -1.04
C THR A 188 -11.83 -14.68 -2.31
N ARG A 189 -12.17 -14.17 -3.50
CA ARG A 189 -11.68 -14.69 -4.79
C ARG A 189 -10.17 -14.54 -4.93
N ALA A 190 -9.63 -13.37 -4.56
CA ALA A 190 -8.20 -13.11 -4.62
C ALA A 190 -7.42 -14.08 -3.72
N GLU A 191 -7.90 -14.36 -2.52
CA GLU A 191 -7.28 -15.33 -1.61
C GLU A 191 -7.32 -16.76 -2.17
N LEU A 192 -8.45 -17.19 -2.73
CA LEU A 192 -8.59 -18.51 -3.36
C LEU A 192 -7.63 -18.70 -4.55
N ILE A 193 -7.27 -17.65 -5.25
CA ILE A 193 -6.30 -17.69 -6.37
C ILE A 193 -4.87 -17.54 -5.84
N ALA A 194 -4.63 -16.56 -4.98
CA ALA A 194 -3.29 -16.21 -4.52
C ALA A 194 -2.65 -17.33 -3.70
N LEU A 195 -3.37 -17.96 -2.78
CA LEU A 195 -2.82 -18.98 -1.89
C LEU A 195 -2.29 -20.22 -2.63
N PRO A 196 -3.06 -20.88 -3.53
CA PRO A 196 -2.54 -22.02 -4.27
C PRO A 196 -1.40 -21.67 -5.22
N VAL A 197 -1.50 -20.54 -5.95
CA VAL A 197 -0.45 -20.11 -6.88
C VAL A 197 0.83 -19.80 -6.12
N THR A 198 0.72 -19.09 -5.01
CA THR A 198 1.86 -18.78 -4.13
C THR A 198 2.49 -20.05 -3.57
N LEU A 199 1.69 -21.01 -3.11
CA LEU A 199 2.22 -22.28 -2.63
C LEU A 199 3.00 -23.04 -3.72
N VAL A 200 2.47 -23.08 -4.94
CA VAL A 200 3.17 -23.70 -6.09
C VAL A 200 4.50 -22.99 -6.36
N LEU A 201 4.50 -21.65 -6.38
CA LEU A 201 5.72 -20.87 -6.58
C LEU A 201 6.73 -21.09 -5.45
N LEU A 202 6.28 -21.16 -4.20
CA LEU A 202 7.14 -21.46 -3.05
C LEU A 202 7.75 -22.87 -3.15
N VAL A 203 6.97 -23.87 -3.55
CA VAL A 203 7.48 -25.21 -3.80
C VAL A 203 8.51 -25.21 -4.93
N MET A 204 8.31 -24.44 -6.00
CA MET A 204 9.29 -24.30 -7.09
C MET A 204 10.60 -23.63 -6.60
N VAL A 205 10.51 -22.60 -5.76
CA VAL A 205 11.67 -21.86 -5.24
C VAL A 205 12.41 -22.69 -4.20
N PHE A 206 11.72 -23.24 -3.21
CA PHE A 206 12.34 -24.03 -2.13
C PHE A 206 12.68 -25.45 -2.54
N GLY A 207 11.94 -26.05 -3.47
CA GLY A 207 12.06 -27.45 -3.90
C GLY A 207 11.56 -28.48 -2.88
N SER A 208 11.04 -28.06 -1.74
CA SER A 208 10.49 -28.89 -0.66
C SER A 208 9.15 -28.33 -0.22
N ALA A 209 8.15 -29.22 -0.07
CA ALA A 209 6.83 -28.82 0.41
C ALA A 209 6.87 -28.34 1.87
N VAL A 210 7.68 -28.98 2.71
CA VAL A 210 7.83 -28.56 4.13
C VAL A 210 8.38 -27.13 4.22
N ALA A 211 9.43 -26.83 3.45
CA ALA A 211 10.00 -25.50 3.43
C ALA A 211 9.05 -24.44 2.84
N ALA A 212 8.17 -24.83 1.90
CA ALA A 212 7.18 -23.93 1.30
C ALA A 212 6.01 -23.60 2.25
N LEU A 213 5.63 -24.52 3.13
CA LEU A 213 4.56 -24.31 4.10
C LEU A 213 4.96 -23.36 5.25
N LEU A 214 6.24 -23.26 5.58
CA LEU A 214 6.71 -22.40 6.68
C LEU A 214 6.41 -20.90 6.43
N PRO A 215 6.75 -20.30 5.28
CA PRO A 215 6.39 -18.92 4.96
C PRO A 215 4.89 -18.68 4.99
N LEU A 216 4.12 -19.60 4.43
CA LEU A 216 2.66 -19.50 4.39
C LEU A 216 2.06 -19.50 5.80
N GLY A 217 2.53 -20.38 6.69
CA GLY A 217 2.10 -20.40 8.08
C GLY A 217 2.42 -19.10 8.83
N ILE A 218 3.59 -18.49 8.59
CA ILE A 218 3.97 -17.19 9.16
C ILE A 218 3.04 -16.09 8.65
N GLY A 219 2.72 -16.08 7.35
CA GLY A 219 1.80 -15.12 6.76
C GLY A 219 0.41 -15.20 7.37
N ILE A 220 -0.13 -16.39 7.53
CA ILE A 220 -1.43 -16.61 8.17
C ILE A 220 -1.42 -16.08 9.61
N VAL A 221 -0.40 -16.37 10.41
CA VAL A 221 -0.27 -15.85 11.78
C VAL A 221 -0.23 -14.33 11.80
N ALA A 222 0.51 -13.70 10.88
CA ALA A 222 0.59 -12.24 10.78
C ALA A 222 -0.77 -11.62 10.40
N ILE A 223 -1.50 -12.20 9.45
CA ILE A 223 -2.83 -11.73 9.04
C ILE A 223 -3.83 -11.84 10.19
N LEU A 224 -3.91 -13.01 10.84
CA LEU A 224 -4.82 -13.24 11.96
C LEU A 224 -4.52 -12.32 13.16
N GLY A 225 -3.24 -12.13 13.45
CA GLY A 225 -2.80 -11.19 14.48
C GLY A 225 -3.16 -9.75 14.14
N THR A 226 -3.03 -9.34 12.88
CA THR A 226 -3.39 -7.99 12.42
C THR A 226 -4.89 -7.76 12.51
N ASN A 227 -5.72 -8.74 12.15
CA ASN A 227 -7.17 -8.64 12.29
C ASN A 227 -7.58 -8.42 13.75
N ALA A 228 -6.90 -9.07 14.71
CA ALA A 228 -7.12 -8.83 16.14
C ALA A 228 -6.71 -7.40 16.55
N VAL A 229 -5.60 -6.89 16.03
CA VAL A 229 -5.17 -5.49 16.28
C VAL A 229 -6.17 -4.51 15.70
N LEU A 230 -6.60 -4.70 14.44
CA LEU A 230 -7.60 -3.82 13.81
C LEU A 230 -8.92 -3.85 14.58
N ARG A 231 -9.38 -5.03 15.02
CA ARG A 231 -10.58 -5.17 15.85
C ARG A 231 -10.47 -4.40 17.18
N GLY A 232 -9.30 -4.43 17.80
CA GLY A 232 -9.05 -3.64 19.00
C GLY A 232 -9.03 -2.14 18.73
N LEU A 233 -8.52 -1.71 17.57
CA LEU A 233 -8.47 -0.30 17.16
C LEU A 233 -9.87 0.27 16.87
N THR A 234 -10.82 -0.55 16.37
CA THR A 234 -12.20 -0.09 16.12
C THR A 234 -12.95 0.34 17.39
N GLU A 235 -12.43 0.07 18.60
CA GLU A 235 -13.00 0.59 19.85
C GLU A 235 -12.59 2.06 20.12
N PHE A 236 -11.55 2.57 19.43
CA PHE A 236 -10.96 3.89 19.70
C PHE A 236 -10.96 4.81 18.47
N THR A 237 -11.05 4.27 17.26
CA THR A 237 -10.97 5.04 16.01
C THR A 237 -11.68 4.30 14.88
N ASP A 238 -12.13 5.07 13.90
CA ASP A 238 -12.67 4.51 12.68
C ASP A 238 -11.56 3.84 11.87
N VAL A 239 -11.87 2.66 11.32
CA VAL A 239 -10.95 1.87 10.50
C VAL A 239 -11.64 1.46 9.20
N SER A 240 -10.96 1.65 8.08
CA SER A 240 -11.48 1.34 6.75
C SER A 240 -11.36 -0.14 6.40
N VAL A 241 -12.41 -0.72 5.81
CA VAL A 241 -12.44 -2.11 5.33
C VAL A 241 -11.36 -2.39 4.28
N PHE A 242 -10.99 -1.40 3.50
CA PHE A 242 -9.94 -1.53 2.49
C PHE A 242 -8.56 -1.89 3.09
N ALA A 243 -8.32 -1.58 4.36
CA ALA A 243 -7.10 -1.94 5.06
C ALA A 243 -6.90 -3.46 5.20
N MET A 244 -7.99 -4.26 5.18
CA MET A 244 -7.90 -5.72 5.19
C MET A 244 -7.24 -6.28 3.93
N ASN A 245 -7.51 -5.68 2.76
CA ASN A 245 -6.88 -6.10 1.50
C ASN A 245 -5.36 -5.95 1.58
N LEU A 246 -4.88 -4.83 2.12
CA LEU A 246 -3.45 -4.61 2.33
C LEU A 246 -2.88 -5.58 3.37
N THR A 247 -3.62 -5.86 4.45
CA THR A 247 -3.21 -6.81 5.48
C THR A 247 -2.93 -8.18 4.88
N THR A 248 -3.85 -8.71 4.07
CA THR A 248 -3.68 -10.01 3.41
C THR A 248 -2.50 -9.99 2.43
N ALA A 249 -2.41 -8.96 1.60
CA ALA A 249 -1.35 -8.84 0.60
C ALA A 249 0.05 -8.71 1.21
N LEU A 250 0.23 -7.75 2.12
CA LEU A 250 1.51 -7.52 2.77
C LEU A 250 1.85 -8.65 3.76
N GLY A 251 0.84 -9.17 4.48
CA GLY A 251 1.02 -10.27 5.42
C GLY A 251 1.56 -11.52 4.74
N LEU A 252 1.00 -11.87 3.59
CA LEU A 252 1.49 -13.00 2.81
C LEU A 252 2.83 -12.68 2.14
N GLY A 253 2.95 -11.54 1.46
CA GLY A 253 4.14 -11.15 0.71
C GLY A 253 5.37 -11.02 1.58
N LEU A 254 5.33 -10.18 2.61
CA LEU A 254 6.48 -9.93 3.50
C LEU A 254 6.85 -11.13 4.36
N ALA A 255 5.85 -11.89 4.84
CA ALA A 255 6.13 -13.12 5.59
C ALA A 255 6.89 -14.13 4.73
N ILE A 256 6.53 -14.24 3.45
CA ILE A 256 7.25 -15.09 2.48
C ILE A 256 8.68 -14.59 2.30
N ASP A 257 8.87 -13.30 2.10
CA ASP A 257 10.17 -12.71 1.87
C ASP A 257 11.10 -12.92 3.07
N TYR A 258 10.63 -12.60 4.28
CA TYR A 258 11.41 -12.80 5.50
C TYR A 258 11.74 -14.27 5.75
N ALA A 259 10.77 -15.15 5.56
CA ALA A 259 11.00 -16.58 5.70
C ALA A 259 11.95 -17.15 4.64
N LEU A 260 11.86 -16.66 3.40
CA LEU A 260 12.73 -17.07 2.29
C LEU A 260 14.20 -16.79 2.62
N PHE A 261 14.52 -15.61 3.15
CA PHE A 261 15.86 -15.23 3.56
C PHE A 261 16.38 -16.09 4.73
N ILE A 262 15.55 -16.29 5.76
CA ILE A 262 15.92 -17.06 6.95
C ILE A 262 16.13 -18.54 6.59
N VAL A 263 15.19 -19.17 5.87
CA VAL A 263 15.27 -20.58 5.49
C VAL A 263 16.45 -20.84 4.57
N ARG A 264 16.72 -19.93 3.61
CA ARG A 264 17.88 -20.08 2.72
C ARG A 264 19.18 -19.98 3.50
N ARG A 265 19.34 -18.99 4.38
CA ARG A 265 20.54 -18.85 5.20
C ARG A 265 20.74 -20.05 6.11
N PHE A 266 19.67 -20.55 6.73
CA PHE A 266 19.70 -21.77 7.54
C PHE A 266 20.19 -22.98 6.73
N ARG A 267 19.72 -23.16 5.49
CA ARG A 267 20.17 -24.24 4.59
C ARG A 267 21.64 -24.07 4.19
N GLU A 268 22.09 -22.84 3.95
CA GLU A 268 23.51 -22.56 3.67
C GLU A 268 24.37 -22.99 4.84
N GLU A 269 24.01 -22.68 6.09
CA GLU A 269 24.73 -23.08 7.29
C GLU A 269 24.70 -24.62 7.49
N LEU A 270 23.55 -25.28 7.29
CA LEU A 270 23.49 -26.74 7.35
C LEU A 270 24.39 -27.41 6.29
N SER A 271 24.51 -26.84 5.09
CA SER A 271 25.35 -27.37 4.02
C SER A 271 26.84 -27.33 4.32
N THR A 272 27.25 -26.46 5.25
CA THR A 272 28.63 -26.41 5.76
C THR A 272 28.92 -27.44 6.86
N GLY A 273 27.93 -28.26 7.25
CA GLY A 273 28.04 -29.27 8.30
C GLY A 273 27.71 -28.75 9.72
N ALA A 274 27.16 -27.54 9.86
CA ALA A 274 26.76 -27.02 11.16
C ALA A 274 25.58 -27.79 11.76
N GLU A 275 25.57 -27.99 13.06
CA GLU A 275 24.41 -28.54 13.77
C GLU A 275 23.21 -27.58 13.66
N PRO A 276 21.93 -28.09 13.61
CA PRO A 276 20.74 -27.28 13.43
C PRO A 276 20.61 -26.10 14.40
N LEU A 277 21.01 -26.30 15.68
CA LEU A 277 20.95 -25.25 16.69
C LEU A 277 21.95 -24.12 16.39
N THR A 278 23.17 -24.49 16.01
CA THR A 278 24.22 -23.53 15.63
C THR A 278 23.87 -22.80 14.34
N ALA A 279 23.34 -23.54 13.35
CA ALA A 279 22.86 -22.97 12.08
C ALA A 279 21.76 -21.93 12.30
N VAL A 280 20.77 -22.21 13.18
CA VAL A 280 19.73 -21.23 13.53
C VAL A 280 20.31 -20.01 14.25
N ALA A 281 21.21 -20.21 15.22
CA ALA A 281 21.83 -19.09 15.94
C ALA A 281 22.64 -18.17 15.03
N THR A 282 23.38 -18.72 14.06
CA THR A 282 24.12 -17.94 13.06
C THR A 282 23.17 -17.21 12.10
N THR A 283 22.13 -17.91 11.65
CA THR A 283 21.09 -17.33 10.79
C THR A 283 20.41 -16.13 11.43
N LEU A 284 20.03 -16.22 12.71
CA LEU A 284 19.40 -15.10 13.43
C LEU A 284 20.32 -13.90 13.61
N ARG A 285 21.61 -14.13 13.83
CA ARG A 285 22.61 -13.04 13.96
C ARG A 285 22.88 -12.32 12.64
N THR A 286 22.74 -12.99 11.51
CA THR A 286 22.99 -12.45 10.17
C THR A 286 21.65 -12.04 9.50
N ALA A 287 20.95 -12.99 8.88
CA ALA A 287 19.70 -12.73 8.17
C ALA A 287 18.59 -12.15 9.08
N GLY A 288 18.53 -12.54 10.36
CA GLY A 288 17.56 -12.01 11.30
C GLY A 288 17.68 -10.50 11.54
N ARG A 289 18.91 -9.98 11.60
CA ARG A 289 19.14 -8.53 11.71
C ARG A 289 18.67 -7.80 10.46
N THR A 290 18.98 -8.33 9.29
CA THR A 290 18.57 -7.74 8.01
C THR A 290 17.04 -7.70 7.88
N VAL A 291 16.34 -8.77 8.29
CA VAL A 291 14.86 -8.82 8.35
C VAL A 291 14.31 -7.75 9.30
N LEU A 292 14.91 -7.54 10.47
CA LEU A 292 14.46 -6.50 11.41
C LEU A 292 14.62 -5.09 10.82
N PHE A 293 15.76 -4.79 10.17
CA PHE A 293 15.96 -3.49 9.51
C PHE A 293 14.99 -3.28 8.36
N SER A 294 14.76 -4.30 7.55
CA SER A 294 13.79 -4.29 6.48
C SER A 294 12.39 -4.00 7.00
N ALA A 295 11.93 -4.76 7.98
CA ALA A 295 10.62 -4.56 8.60
C ALA A 295 10.46 -3.14 9.17
N LEU A 296 11.50 -2.60 9.82
CA LEU A 296 11.47 -1.24 10.36
C LEU A 296 11.38 -0.20 9.24
N THR A 297 12.10 -0.37 8.14
CA THR A 297 12.05 0.54 6.99
C THR A 297 10.65 0.57 6.37
N VAL A 298 10.02 -0.59 6.18
CA VAL A 298 8.65 -0.70 5.66
C VAL A 298 7.66 -0.09 6.66
N ALA A 299 7.76 -0.43 7.94
CA ALA A 299 6.87 0.10 8.98
C ALA A 299 6.91 1.64 9.07
N VAL A 300 8.10 2.25 8.96
CA VAL A 300 8.24 3.71 8.96
C VAL A 300 7.67 4.34 7.69
N SER A 301 7.87 3.72 6.53
CA SER A 301 7.25 4.19 5.28
C SER A 301 5.73 4.21 5.39
N LEU A 302 5.14 3.17 5.97
CA LEU A 302 3.70 3.08 6.20
C LEU A 302 3.24 4.05 7.31
N ALA A 303 4.05 4.26 8.35
CA ALA A 303 3.75 5.21 9.41
C ALA A 303 3.65 6.66 8.93
N ALA A 304 4.29 7.02 7.81
CA ALA A 304 4.16 8.34 7.22
C ALA A 304 2.71 8.67 6.82
N MET A 305 1.87 7.67 6.54
CA MET A 305 0.45 7.87 6.29
C MET A 305 -0.32 8.38 7.52
N LEU A 306 0.20 8.23 8.74
CA LEU A 306 -0.41 8.78 9.98
C LEU A 306 -0.40 10.32 10.01
N ILE A 307 0.41 10.97 9.18
CA ILE A 307 0.50 12.44 9.06
C ILE A 307 -0.79 13.01 8.44
N PHE A 308 -1.47 12.21 7.61
CA PHE A 308 -2.68 12.63 6.91
C PHE A 308 -3.92 12.50 7.82
N PRO A 309 -4.89 13.43 7.71
CA PRO A 309 -6.07 13.43 8.56
C PRO A 309 -7.10 12.36 8.17
N GLN A 310 -7.12 11.94 6.90
CA GLN A 310 -8.07 10.95 6.37
C GLN A 310 -7.92 9.61 7.10
N TYR A 311 -9.00 9.11 7.73
CA TYR A 311 -8.92 7.84 8.43
C TYR A 311 -8.71 6.65 7.48
N PHE A 312 -9.04 6.79 6.20
CA PHE A 312 -8.67 5.84 5.16
C PHE A 312 -7.15 5.58 5.15
N LEU A 313 -6.33 6.63 5.00
CA LEU A 313 -4.87 6.51 5.00
C LEU A 313 -4.31 6.01 6.34
N ARG A 314 -4.84 6.50 7.46
CA ARG A 314 -4.47 6.04 8.80
C ARG A 314 -4.75 4.56 9.01
N SER A 315 -5.87 4.06 8.48
CA SER A 315 -6.24 2.64 8.56
C SER A 315 -5.23 1.75 7.85
N PHE A 316 -4.74 2.17 6.68
CA PHE A 316 -3.68 1.46 5.98
C PHE A 316 -2.34 1.52 6.72
N ALA A 317 -2.04 2.63 7.41
CA ALA A 317 -0.87 2.71 8.28
C ALA A 317 -0.97 1.71 9.44
N TYR A 318 -2.10 1.68 10.15
CA TYR A 318 -2.31 0.76 11.27
C TYR A 318 -2.19 -0.70 10.83
N ALA A 319 -2.91 -1.07 9.78
CA ALA A 319 -2.88 -2.42 9.22
C ALA A 319 -1.48 -2.82 8.73
N GLY A 320 -0.86 -1.94 7.97
CA GLY A 320 0.45 -2.17 7.40
C GLY A 320 1.56 -2.28 8.45
N ILE A 321 1.61 -1.39 9.43
CA ILE A 321 2.57 -1.45 10.53
C ILE A 321 2.36 -2.74 11.33
N ALA A 322 1.12 -3.04 11.70
CA ALA A 322 0.80 -4.24 12.47
C ALA A 322 1.22 -5.51 11.74
N VAL A 323 0.85 -5.66 10.46
CA VAL A 323 1.17 -6.86 9.68
C VAL A 323 2.66 -7.03 9.44
N VAL A 324 3.39 -5.94 9.16
CA VAL A 324 4.85 -5.97 8.97
C VAL A 324 5.57 -6.40 10.24
N LEU A 325 5.21 -5.79 11.38
CA LEU A 325 5.83 -6.12 12.67
C LEU A 325 5.48 -7.53 13.14
N LEU A 326 4.23 -7.99 12.94
CA LEU A 326 3.82 -9.35 13.27
C LEU A 326 4.47 -10.39 12.35
N ALA A 327 4.60 -10.11 11.05
CA ALA A 327 5.31 -10.97 10.11
C ALA A 327 6.80 -11.09 10.48
N ALA A 328 7.45 -9.98 10.81
CA ALA A 328 8.84 -9.97 11.27
C ALA A 328 8.99 -10.72 12.61
N ALA A 329 8.11 -10.48 13.57
CA ALA A 329 8.12 -11.19 14.86
C ALA A 329 7.92 -12.71 14.65
N ALA A 330 6.97 -13.11 13.83
CA ALA A 330 6.73 -14.51 13.50
C ALA A 330 7.93 -15.15 12.78
N ALA A 331 8.55 -14.43 11.83
CA ALA A 331 9.76 -14.89 11.13
C ALA A 331 10.99 -14.99 12.07
N LEU A 332 11.07 -14.16 13.10
CA LEU A 332 12.20 -14.14 14.04
C LEU A 332 11.98 -15.01 15.29
N ILE A 333 10.74 -15.44 15.57
CA ILE A 333 10.41 -16.24 16.75
C ILE A 333 9.92 -17.65 16.35
N LEU A 334 8.85 -17.72 15.54
CA LEU A 334 8.21 -18.99 15.18
C LEU A 334 9.05 -19.81 14.22
N LEU A 335 9.56 -19.13 13.17
CA LEU A 335 10.34 -19.84 12.14
C LEU A 335 11.61 -20.46 12.70
N PRO A 336 12.45 -19.79 13.50
CA PRO A 336 13.62 -20.41 14.11
C PRO A 336 13.28 -21.58 15.01
N ALA A 337 12.20 -21.48 15.82
CA ALA A 337 11.73 -22.60 16.66
C ALA A 337 11.31 -23.82 15.80
N ALA A 338 10.60 -23.56 14.69
CA ALA A 338 10.24 -24.60 13.74
C ALA A 338 11.46 -25.22 13.04
N LEU A 339 12.46 -24.41 12.64
CA LEU A 339 13.68 -24.86 11.99
C LEU A 339 14.55 -25.72 12.91
N VAL A 340 14.63 -25.39 14.23
CA VAL A 340 15.32 -26.23 15.22
C VAL A 340 14.69 -27.61 15.31
N LEU A 341 13.35 -27.70 15.32
CA LEU A 341 12.63 -28.98 15.42
C LEU A 341 12.69 -29.81 14.13
N LEU A 342 12.65 -29.13 12.98
CA LEU A 342 12.72 -29.80 11.68
C LEU A 342 14.15 -30.23 11.33
N GLY A 343 15.17 -29.44 11.69
CA GLY A 343 16.55 -29.70 11.34
C GLY A 343 16.71 -30.04 9.85
N HIS A 344 17.32 -31.16 9.53
CA HIS A 344 17.50 -31.64 8.15
C HIS A 344 16.17 -32.05 7.46
N ARG A 345 15.07 -32.24 8.21
CA ARG A 345 13.76 -32.55 7.63
C ARG A 345 13.11 -31.36 6.89
N VAL A 346 13.68 -30.17 6.99
CA VAL A 346 13.24 -29.00 6.20
C VAL A 346 13.29 -29.28 4.69
N ASP A 347 14.17 -30.19 4.25
CA ASP A 347 14.30 -30.63 2.86
C ASP A 347 13.47 -31.89 2.53
N SER A 348 12.62 -32.37 3.46
CA SER A 348 11.76 -33.51 3.22
C SER A 348 10.63 -33.17 2.22
N LEU A 349 10.08 -34.19 1.56
CA LEU A 349 9.12 -34.06 0.45
C LEU A 349 9.69 -33.22 -0.71
N ASP A 350 10.92 -33.60 -1.18
CA ASP A 350 11.56 -32.97 -2.35
C ASP A 350 10.75 -33.28 -3.62
N LEU A 351 9.92 -32.33 -4.01
CA LEU A 351 9.08 -32.41 -5.21
C LEU A 351 9.86 -32.16 -6.51
N ARG A 352 11.13 -31.70 -6.42
CA ARG A 352 11.99 -31.55 -7.60
C ARG A 352 12.19 -32.90 -8.31
N ARG A 353 12.15 -34.00 -7.58
CA ARG A 353 12.24 -35.36 -8.17
C ARG A 353 11.04 -35.69 -9.07
N LEU A 354 9.85 -35.14 -8.78
CA LEU A 354 8.64 -35.33 -9.57
C LEU A 354 8.69 -34.58 -10.92
N PHE A 355 9.28 -33.37 -10.91
CA PHE A 355 9.42 -32.52 -12.11
C PHE A 355 10.70 -32.78 -12.92
N ARG A 356 11.61 -33.62 -12.42
CA ARG A 356 12.90 -33.92 -13.03
C ARG A 356 12.94 -35.13 -13.96
N ARG A 357 11.81 -35.76 -14.24
CA ARG A 357 11.77 -36.82 -15.26
C ARG A 357 12.07 -36.21 -16.64
N GLY A 358 13.37 -36.12 -17.00
CA GLY A 358 13.82 -35.80 -18.36
C GLY A 358 14.70 -34.57 -18.55
N ARG A 359 15.06 -33.80 -17.50
CA ARG A 359 16.00 -32.67 -17.64
C ARG A 359 17.20 -32.85 -16.70
N THR A 360 18.39 -32.87 -17.28
CA THR A 360 19.67 -32.79 -16.54
C THR A 360 19.65 -31.62 -15.60
N ALA A 361 20.08 -31.85 -14.36
CA ALA A 361 20.13 -30.84 -13.32
C ALA A 361 20.93 -29.61 -13.79
N ARG A 362 20.23 -28.51 -14.08
CA ARG A 362 20.89 -27.22 -14.01
C ARG A 362 21.29 -27.01 -12.56
N THR A 363 22.59 -27.13 -12.31
CA THR A 363 23.15 -26.91 -10.98
C THR A 363 22.89 -25.47 -10.57
N SER A 364 22.69 -25.21 -9.26
CA SER A 364 22.56 -23.87 -8.68
C SER A 364 23.70 -22.91 -9.11
N GLY A 365 24.83 -23.45 -9.59
CA GLY A 365 25.93 -22.72 -10.23
C GLY A 365 25.57 -22.05 -11.56
N GLU A 366 24.65 -22.60 -12.38
CA GLU A 366 24.32 -22.01 -13.68
C GLU A 366 23.42 -20.77 -13.58
N GLN A 367 22.49 -20.72 -12.61
CA GLN A 367 21.70 -19.51 -12.35
C GLN A 367 22.57 -18.40 -11.76
N GLY A 368 23.48 -18.74 -10.82
CA GLY A 368 24.47 -17.81 -10.31
C GLY A 368 25.39 -17.27 -11.41
N SER A 369 25.74 -18.09 -12.41
CA SER A 369 26.55 -17.65 -13.54
C SER A 369 25.82 -16.71 -14.50
N ALA A 370 24.48 -16.84 -14.66
CA ALA A 370 23.67 -15.94 -15.47
C ALA A 370 23.60 -14.53 -14.87
N TRP A 371 23.36 -14.43 -13.55
CA TRP A 371 23.35 -13.14 -12.85
C TRP A 371 24.74 -12.49 -12.81
N ALA A 372 25.82 -13.28 -12.67
CA ALA A 372 27.18 -12.77 -12.74
C ALA A 372 27.51 -12.24 -14.15
N ARG A 373 27.03 -12.92 -15.23
CA ARG A 373 27.19 -12.45 -16.62
C ARG A 373 26.40 -11.16 -16.86
N ALA A 374 25.17 -11.07 -16.38
CA ALA A 374 24.35 -9.85 -16.46
C ALA A 374 25.03 -8.68 -15.75
N ALA A 375 25.46 -8.87 -14.49
CA ALA A 375 26.20 -7.85 -13.75
C ALA A 375 27.47 -7.40 -14.49
N THR A 376 28.24 -8.33 -15.03
CA THR A 376 29.47 -8.02 -15.78
C THR A 376 29.15 -7.23 -17.07
N LEU A 377 28.09 -7.59 -17.79
CA LEU A 377 27.64 -6.88 -19.00
C LEU A 377 27.24 -5.44 -18.67
N VAL A 378 26.39 -5.27 -17.65
CA VAL A 378 25.94 -3.96 -17.18
C VAL A 378 27.10 -3.10 -16.74
N MET A 379 28.01 -3.64 -15.92
CA MET A 379 29.17 -2.90 -15.42
C MET A 379 30.20 -2.55 -16.51
N ARG A 380 30.31 -3.36 -17.58
CA ARG A 380 31.16 -3.03 -18.73
C ARG A 380 30.68 -1.82 -19.53
N ARG A 381 29.36 -1.63 -19.61
CA ARG A 381 28.71 -0.52 -20.34
C ARG A 381 27.87 0.33 -19.41
N ALA A 382 28.35 0.57 -18.18
CA ALA A 382 27.62 1.22 -17.12
C ALA A 382 26.99 2.57 -17.53
N PRO A 383 27.66 3.50 -18.25
CA PRO A 383 27.03 4.74 -18.68
C PRO A 383 25.84 4.52 -19.59
N VAL A 384 25.94 3.55 -20.53
CA VAL A 384 24.85 3.25 -21.48
C VAL A 384 23.64 2.69 -20.74
N PHE A 385 23.85 1.72 -19.86
CA PHE A 385 22.75 1.15 -19.07
C PHE A 385 22.13 2.19 -18.13
N ALA A 386 22.95 3.01 -17.44
CA ALA A 386 22.45 4.06 -16.57
C ALA A 386 21.58 5.05 -17.33
N VAL A 387 22.06 5.60 -18.44
CA VAL A 387 21.32 6.60 -19.25
C VAL A 387 20.08 5.97 -19.88
N ALA A 388 20.20 4.81 -20.53
CA ALA A 388 19.08 4.17 -21.20
C ALA A 388 17.95 3.79 -20.24
N THR A 389 18.31 3.17 -19.09
CA THR A 389 17.32 2.77 -18.08
C THR A 389 16.65 4.01 -17.45
N THR A 390 17.43 5.04 -17.12
CA THR A 390 16.88 6.30 -16.59
C THR A 390 15.95 6.95 -17.60
N ALA A 391 16.32 7.01 -18.87
CA ALA A 391 15.48 7.56 -19.94
C ALA A 391 14.16 6.78 -20.09
N VAL A 392 14.20 5.46 -20.06
CA VAL A 392 12.99 4.62 -20.12
C VAL A 392 12.08 4.91 -18.92
N LEU A 393 12.62 4.97 -17.70
CA LEU A 393 11.82 5.26 -16.50
C LEU A 393 11.23 6.68 -16.52
N ILE A 394 11.96 7.67 -17.05
CA ILE A 394 11.45 9.03 -17.23
C ILE A 394 10.30 9.04 -18.25
N VAL A 395 10.49 8.39 -19.40
CA VAL A 395 9.45 8.33 -20.46
C VAL A 395 8.18 7.65 -19.93
N LEU A 396 8.31 6.54 -19.20
CA LEU A 396 7.18 5.89 -18.54
C LEU A 396 6.52 6.78 -17.48
N GLY A 397 7.27 7.70 -16.88
CA GLY A 397 6.77 8.63 -15.88
C GLY A 397 6.07 9.87 -16.46
N LEU A 398 6.26 10.20 -17.74
CA LEU A 398 5.71 11.42 -18.35
C LEU A 398 4.18 11.57 -18.19
N PRO A 399 3.36 10.52 -18.34
CA PRO A 399 1.91 10.64 -18.16
C PRO A 399 1.50 11.16 -16.78
N PHE A 400 2.32 10.94 -15.76
CA PHE A 400 2.05 11.44 -14.41
C PHE A 400 1.97 12.97 -14.32
N LEU A 401 2.61 13.70 -15.22
CA LEU A 401 2.50 15.17 -15.29
C LEU A 401 1.09 15.64 -15.67
N GLY A 402 0.29 14.78 -16.29
CA GLY A 402 -1.11 15.04 -16.66
C GLY A 402 -2.13 14.45 -15.68
N VAL A 403 -1.71 14.10 -14.45
CA VAL A 403 -2.63 13.51 -13.45
C VAL A 403 -3.76 14.46 -13.10
N LYS A 404 -4.99 13.94 -13.15
CA LYS A 404 -6.22 14.61 -12.70
C LYS A 404 -6.71 13.91 -11.45
N PHE A 405 -7.03 14.69 -10.43
CA PHE A 405 -7.56 14.15 -9.18
C PHE A 405 -9.07 14.27 -9.14
N GLY A 406 -9.73 13.21 -8.66
CA GLY A 406 -11.17 13.11 -8.49
C GLY A 406 -11.53 12.48 -7.15
N THR A 407 -12.80 12.22 -6.97
CA THR A 407 -13.37 11.54 -5.81
C THR A 407 -13.66 10.08 -6.11
N ALA A 408 -13.83 9.29 -5.05
CA ALA A 408 -14.36 7.93 -5.17
C ALA A 408 -15.86 7.99 -5.44
N ASP A 409 -16.28 7.66 -6.65
CA ASP A 409 -17.69 7.65 -7.06
C ASP A 409 -18.10 6.30 -7.70
N ASP A 410 -19.33 6.23 -8.22
CA ASP A 410 -19.89 5.04 -8.86
C ASP A 410 -19.09 4.53 -10.07
N ARG A 411 -18.30 5.37 -10.75
CA ARG A 411 -17.45 4.99 -11.89
C ARG A 411 -16.35 4.01 -11.52
N GLN A 412 -16.13 3.81 -10.23
CA GLN A 412 -15.21 2.78 -9.72
C GLN A 412 -15.83 1.38 -9.69
N LEU A 413 -17.15 1.30 -9.76
CA LEU A 413 -17.88 0.03 -9.84
C LEU A 413 -17.84 -0.54 -11.28
N PRO A 414 -18.08 -1.84 -11.44
CA PRO A 414 -18.27 -2.43 -12.76
C PRO A 414 -19.42 -1.74 -13.51
N SER A 415 -19.33 -1.62 -14.83
CA SER A 415 -20.37 -1.01 -15.65
C SER A 415 -21.74 -1.68 -15.58
N GLY A 416 -21.81 -2.93 -15.11
CA GLY A 416 -23.06 -3.66 -14.87
C GLY A 416 -23.59 -3.57 -13.44
N ALA A 417 -22.91 -2.85 -12.53
CA ALA A 417 -23.39 -2.63 -11.18
C ALA A 417 -24.64 -1.75 -11.20
N GLU A 418 -25.65 -2.09 -10.41
CA GLU A 418 -26.95 -1.41 -10.47
C GLU A 418 -26.81 0.06 -10.13
N SER A 419 -26.12 0.39 -9.05
CA SER A 419 -25.95 1.78 -8.63
C SER A 419 -25.11 2.60 -9.63
N HIS A 420 -24.13 1.96 -10.33
CA HIS A 420 -23.39 2.61 -11.43
C HIS A 420 -24.34 2.93 -12.61
N VAL A 421 -25.18 1.97 -13.03
CA VAL A 421 -26.13 2.16 -14.12
C VAL A 421 -27.08 3.30 -13.79
N VAL A 422 -27.64 3.34 -12.57
CA VAL A 422 -28.54 4.42 -12.13
C VAL A 422 -27.84 5.78 -12.18
N GLN A 423 -26.63 5.88 -11.64
CA GLN A 423 -25.88 7.14 -11.64
C GLN A 423 -25.49 7.60 -13.06
N GLN A 424 -25.22 6.64 -13.96
CA GLN A 424 -24.97 6.95 -15.37
C GLN A 424 -26.21 7.51 -16.06
N HIS A 425 -27.39 6.87 -15.85
CA HIS A 425 -28.66 7.39 -16.38
C HIS A 425 -28.99 8.81 -15.85
N ILE A 426 -28.72 9.06 -14.55
CA ILE A 426 -28.89 10.38 -13.95
C ILE A 426 -27.96 11.42 -14.62
N ARG A 427 -26.69 11.09 -14.84
CA ARG A 427 -25.73 12.00 -15.50
C ARG A 427 -26.11 12.33 -16.94
N ASP A 428 -26.55 11.30 -17.69
CA ASP A 428 -26.78 11.42 -19.13
C ASP A 428 -28.15 11.96 -19.47
N GLY A 429 -29.15 11.68 -18.64
CA GLY A 429 -30.56 11.92 -18.97
C GLY A 429 -31.28 12.98 -18.13
N PHE A 430 -30.71 13.41 -16.98
CA PHE A 430 -31.44 14.32 -16.08
C PHE A 430 -30.86 15.74 -16.08
N PRO A 431 -31.71 16.79 -16.28
CA PRO A 431 -31.25 18.16 -16.27
C PRO A 431 -30.65 18.56 -14.91
N GLY A 432 -29.38 19.03 -14.91
CA GLY A 432 -28.75 19.56 -13.73
C GLY A 432 -28.17 18.51 -12.77
N SER A 433 -28.08 17.23 -13.20
CA SER A 433 -27.42 16.13 -12.44
C SER A 433 -27.78 16.15 -10.95
N PRO A 434 -28.94 15.62 -10.53
CA PRO A 434 -29.36 15.62 -9.12
C PRO A 434 -28.24 15.07 -8.22
N GLY A 435 -27.82 15.84 -7.19
CA GLY A 435 -26.69 15.51 -6.31
C GLY A 435 -25.32 16.05 -6.74
N GLY A 436 -25.21 16.74 -7.90
CA GLY A 436 -23.96 17.37 -8.37
C GLY A 436 -23.75 18.83 -7.93
N GLY A 437 -24.63 19.39 -7.10
CA GLY A 437 -24.56 20.77 -6.65
C GLY A 437 -23.51 21.02 -5.59
N LEU A 438 -23.09 22.30 -5.50
CA LEU A 438 -22.37 22.83 -4.34
C LEU A 438 -23.41 23.38 -3.36
N GLU A 439 -23.23 23.11 -2.08
CA GLU A 439 -24.13 23.55 -1.04
C GLU A 439 -23.45 24.60 -0.18
N VAL A 440 -24.13 25.73 -0.03
CA VAL A 440 -23.64 26.84 0.80
C VAL A 440 -24.53 26.90 2.04
N LEU A 441 -23.98 26.44 3.16
CA LEU A 441 -24.59 26.62 4.48
C LEU A 441 -24.36 28.06 4.95
N ALA A 442 -25.41 28.73 5.31
CA ALA A 442 -25.42 30.06 5.91
C ALA A 442 -25.82 29.95 7.39
N GLU A 443 -24.90 30.31 8.29
CA GLU A 443 -25.14 30.27 9.73
C GLU A 443 -25.30 31.69 10.31
N GLY A 444 -26.31 31.90 11.09
CA GLY A 444 -26.64 33.18 11.68
C GLY A 444 -28.05 33.66 11.34
N ARG A 445 -28.50 34.74 12.00
CA ARG A 445 -29.77 35.35 11.66
C ARG A 445 -29.58 36.36 10.53
N ALA A 446 -30.31 36.18 9.46
CA ALA A 446 -30.36 37.11 8.35
C ALA A 446 -31.84 37.44 7.97
N THR A 447 -32.03 38.58 7.36
CA THR A 447 -33.32 38.97 6.84
C THR A 447 -33.56 38.33 5.46
N PRO A 448 -34.78 38.12 5.03
CA PRO A 448 -35.08 37.62 3.68
C PRO A 448 -34.39 38.45 2.57
N ALA A 449 -34.31 39.76 2.74
CA ALA A 449 -33.64 40.64 1.78
C ALA A 449 -32.13 40.36 1.69
N GLN A 450 -31.47 40.04 2.82
CA GLN A 450 -30.06 39.68 2.84
C GLN A 450 -29.80 38.33 2.13
N TYR A 451 -30.66 37.34 2.34
CA TYR A 451 -30.58 36.08 1.62
C TYR A 451 -30.78 36.26 0.12
N THR A 452 -31.78 37.09 -0.29
CA THR A 452 -32.03 37.38 -1.72
C THR A 452 -30.83 38.10 -2.35
N ALA A 453 -30.28 39.12 -1.70
CA ALA A 453 -29.10 39.82 -2.20
C ALA A 453 -27.88 38.88 -2.34
N TYR A 454 -27.64 38.00 -1.35
CA TYR A 454 -26.58 37.02 -1.43
C TYR A 454 -26.80 36.01 -2.57
N LYS A 455 -28.03 35.49 -2.73
CA LYS A 455 -28.41 34.63 -3.83
C LYS A 455 -28.11 35.26 -5.19
N GLU A 456 -28.52 36.51 -5.39
CA GLU A 456 -28.25 37.26 -6.63
C GLU A 456 -26.74 37.45 -6.88
N GLN A 457 -26.00 37.74 -5.81
CA GLN A 457 -24.55 37.87 -5.88
C GLN A 457 -23.88 36.57 -6.34
N ILE A 458 -24.19 35.44 -5.71
CA ILE A 458 -23.58 34.13 -6.06
C ILE A 458 -24.08 33.61 -7.42
N ALA A 459 -25.31 33.93 -7.82
CA ALA A 459 -25.84 33.59 -9.14
C ALA A 459 -25.09 34.32 -10.27
N GLY A 460 -24.50 35.47 -9.98
CA GLY A 460 -23.66 36.23 -10.93
C GLY A 460 -22.24 35.71 -11.07
N LEU A 461 -21.78 34.73 -10.27
CA LEU A 461 -20.44 34.21 -10.33
C LEU A 461 -20.17 33.42 -11.63
N PRO A 462 -18.96 33.50 -12.17
CA PRO A 462 -18.56 32.72 -13.35
C PRO A 462 -18.69 31.22 -13.07
N GLY A 463 -19.29 30.47 -14.00
CA GLY A 463 -19.46 29.02 -13.85
C GLY A 463 -20.70 28.58 -13.08
N VAL A 464 -21.53 29.49 -12.55
CA VAL A 464 -22.84 29.18 -11.98
C VAL A 464 -23.86 29.00 -13.09
N GLN A 465 -24.56 27.89 -13.07
CA GLN A 465 -25.73 27.66 -13.94
C GLN A 465 -27.01 28.14 -13.30
N ARG A 466 -27.24 27.76 -12.02
CA ARG A 466 -28.45 28.09 -11.25
C ARG A 466 -28.13 28.09 -9.76
N VAL A 467 -28.89 28.87 -9.01
CA VAL A 467 -28.91 28.88 -7.54
C VAL A 467 -30.30 28.64 -7.05
N ASP A 468 -30.48 27.57 -6.28
CA ASP A 468 -31.75 27.23 -5.63
C ASP A 468 -31.69 27.63 -4.14
N GLY A 469 -32.86 27.80 -3.52
CA GLY A 469 -32.97 28.24 -2.13
C GLY A 469 -33.15 29.76 -2.00
N PRO A 470 -33.02 30.32 -0.78
CA PRO A 470 -32.62 29.64 0.45
C PRO A 470 -33.69 28.73 1.03
N LEU A 471 -33.31 27.56 1.55
CA LEU A 471 -34.14 26.84 2.50
C LEU A 471 -33.74 27.29 3.91
N VAL A 472 -34.67 27.87 4.64
CA VAL A 472 -34.40 28.48 5.97
C VAL A 472 -35.02 27.63 7.06
N LYS A 473 -34.22 27.27 8.09
CA LYS A 473 -34.67 26.57 9.28
C LYS A 473 -33.99 27.14 10.53
N GLY A 474 -34.78 27.78 11.37
CA GLY A 474 -34.29 28.38 12.60
C GLY A 474 -33.32 29.55 12.36
N ARG A 475 -32.05 29.34 12.59
CA ARG A 475 -30.95 30.33 12.41
C ARG A 475 -30.05 30.01 11.24
N SER A 476 -30.30 28.90 10.56
CA SER A 476 -29.49 28.43 9.45
C SER A 476 -30.31 28.45 8.17
N ALA A 477 -29.64 28.65 7.07
CA ALA A 477 -30.19 28.51 5.74
C ALA A 477 -29.15 27.81 4.85
N TYR A 478 -29.61 27.18 3.76
CA TYR A 478 -28.68 26.73 2.75
C TYR A 478 -29.16 27.04 1.34
N PHE A 479 -28.21 27.16 0.45
CA PHE A 479 -28.40 27.36 -0.97
C PHE A 479 -27.75 26.20 -1.72
N THR A 480 -28.38 25.73 -2.79
CA THR A 480 -27.76 24.79 -3.72
C THR A 480 -27.33 25.55 -4.97
N VAL A 481 -26.04 25.48 -5.26
CA VAL A 481 -25.44 26.14 -6.43
C VAL A 481 -25.06 25.06 -7.44
N LEU A 482 -25.70 25.07 -8.59
CA LEU A 482 -25.42 24.16 -9.69
C LEU A 482 -24.32 24.75 -10.57
N PRO A 483 -23.16 24.10 -10.70
CA PRO A 483 -22.10 24.56 -11.61
C PRO A 483 -22.44 24.23 -13.06
N LYS A 484 -21.82 24.97 -13.99
CA LYS A 484 -21.79 24.60 -15.41
C LYS A 484 -20.77 23.47 -15.60
N GLY A 485 -21.21 22.33 -16.09
CA GLY A 485 -20.37 21.15 -16.26
C GLY A 485 -20.50 20.14 -15.12
N GLU A 486 -19.55 19.20 -15.05
CA GLU A 486 -19.58 18.15 -14.03
C GLU A 486 -19.13 18.67 -12.64
N ALA A 487 -19.62 18.01 -11.59
CA ALA A 487 -19.35 18.37 -10.19
C ALA A 487 -17.85 18.30 -9.79
N VAL A 488 -17.02 17.63 -10.57
CA VAL A 488 -15.57 17.46 -10.30
C VAL A 488 -14.68 18.29 -11.25
N ASP A 489 -15.26 18.98 -12.21
CA ASP A 489 -14.51 19.77 -13.20
C ASP A 489 -13.77 20.96 -12.57
N ASP A 490 -12.74 21.42 -13.27
CA ASP A 490 -11.96 22.61 -12.88
C ASP A 490 -12.83 23.85 -12.66
N THR A 491 -13.95 23.96 -13.39
CA THR A 491 -14.91 25.06 -13.23
C THR A 491 -15.61 24.98 -11.88
N ALA A 492 -16.12 23.80 -11.50
CA ALA A 492 -16.74 23.59 -10.19
C ALA A 492 -15.73 23.78 -9.05
N GLN A 493 -14.49 23.31 -9.22
CA GLN A 493 -13.44 23.50 -8.22
C GLN A 493 -13.06 24.98 -8.02
N ARG A 494 -12.95 25.77 -9.11
CA ARG A 494 -12.73 27.23 -8.99
C ARG A 494 -13.88 27.94 -8.32
N LEU A 495 -15.11 27.54 -8.65
CA LEU A 495 -16.32 28.11 -8.06
C LEU A 495 -16.37 27.91 -6.53
N VAL A 496 -15.83 26.83 -5.98
CA VAL A 496 -15.69 26.66 -4.53
C VAL A 496 -14.88 27.82 -3.91
N GLY A 497 -13.76 28.21 -4.53
CA GLY A 497 -12.95 29.33 -4.07
C GLY A 497 -13.70 30.67 -4.15
N GLU A 498 -14.45 30.90 -5.23
CA GLU A 498 -15.23 32.11 -5.44
C GLU A 498 -16.41 32.20 -4.44
N LEU A 499 -17.11 31.08 -4.17
CA LEU A 499 -18.16 31.01 -3.17
C LEU A 499 -17.64 31.26 -1.74
N ARG A 500 -16.48 30.75 -1.41
CA ARG A 500 -15.82 30.97 -0.11
C ARG A 500 -15.34 32.43 0.07
N ALA A 501 -14.98 33.09 -1.03
CA ALA A 501 -14.57 34.49 -1.04
C ALA A 501 -15.74 35.46 -1.14
N ALA A 502 -16.95 34.98 -1.48
CA ALA A 502 -18.13 35.82 -1.63
C ALA A 502 -18.51 36.48 -0.29
N HIS A 503 -18.66 37.81 -0.30
CA HIS A 503 -19.01 38.55 0.91
C HIS A 503 -20.46 38.28 1.30
N ALA A 504 -20.68 37.79 2.51
CA ALA A 504 -22.00 37.52 3.07
C ALA A 504 -22.19 38.27 4.41
N PRO A 505 -23.37 38.71 4.78
CA PRO A 505 -23.65 39.29 6.10
C PRO A 505 -23.82 38.23 7.21
N PHE A 506 -23.54 36.98 6.91
CA PHE A 506 -23.60 35.80 7.79
C PHE A 506 -22.37 34.89 7.52
N ASP A 507 -22.10 33.95 8.40
CA ASP A 507 -21.02 32.98 8.17
C ASP A 507 -21.45 31.97 7.11
N THR A 508 -20.58 31.68 6.15
CA THR A 508 -20.84 30.76 5.05
C THR A 508 -19.84 29.63 5.02
N LYS A 509 -20.34 28.41 4.83
CA LYS A 509 -19.54 27.21 4.64
C LYS A 509 -19.98 26.50 3.37
N VAL A 510 -19.02 26.08 2.56
CA VAL A 510 -19.30 25.46 1.26
C VAL A 510 -18.96 23.97 1.31
N THR A 511 -19.92 23.14 0.89
CA THR A 511 -19.75 21.70 0.72
C THR A 511 -20.27 21.21 -0.63
N GLY A 512 -20.35 19.90 -0.82
CA GLY A 512 -20.62 19.23 -2.09
C GLY A 512 -19.34 18.63 -2.69
N THR A 513 -19.50 17.80 -3.72
CA THR A 513 -18.41 16.97 -4.29
C THR A 513 -17.17 17.77 -4.66
N ALA A 514 -17.33 18.94 -5.32
CA ALA A 514 -16.18 19.78 -5.68
C ALA A 514 -15.49 20.37 -4.45
N ALA A 515 -16.23 20.78 -3.41
CA ALA A 515 -15.65 21.35 -2.19
C ALA A 515 -14.85 20.30 -1.42
N VAL A 516 -15.39 19.08 -1.28
CA VAL A 516 -14.69 17.94 -0.69
C VAL A 516 -13.40 17.61 -1.46
N LEU A 517 -13.45 17.62 -2.79
CA LEU A 517 -12.27 17.39 -3.63
C LEU A 517 -11.20 18.47 -3.44
N VAL A 518 -11.59 19.75 -3.41
CA VAL A 518 -10.66 20.88 -3.19
C VAL A 518 -10.00 20.76 -1.82
N ASP A 519 -10.79 20.48 -0.77
CA ASP A 519 -10.27 20.34 0.59
C ASP A 519 -9.36 19.12 0.72
N SER A 520 -9.71 17.98 0.12
CA SER A 520 -8.86 16.78 0.11
C SER A 520 -7.53 17.02 -0.62
N LYS A 521 -7.56 17.71 -1.78
CA LYS A 521 -6.34 18.10 -2.51
C LYS A 521 -5.45 19.01 -1.67
N HIS A 522 -6.04 19.98 -0.99
CA HIS A 522 -5.31 20.90 -0.11
C HIS A 522 -4.68 20.17 1.08
N ALA A 523 -5.46 19.35 1.77
CA ALA A 523 -4.99 18.56 2.92
C ALA A 523 -3.82 17.63 2.57
N ILE A 524 -3.86 17.01 1.38
CA ILE A 524 -2.79 16.14 0.90
C ILE A 524 -1.58 16.97 0.48
N ALA A 525 -1.75 18.03 -0.30
CA ALA A 525 -0.65 18.87 -0.79
C ALA A 525 0.15 19.52 0.35
N GLU A 526 -0.52 19.93 1.41
CA GLU A 526 0.12 20.52 2.60
C GLU A 526 0.98 19.51 3.38
N ARG A 527 0.53 18.26 3.47
CA ARG A 527 1.15 17.22 4.31
C ARG A 527 2.12 16.30 3.54
N LEU A 528 1.95 16.17 2.24
CA LEU A 528 2.79 15.30 1.40
C LEU A 528 4.29 15.58 1.50
N PRO A 529 4.77 16.86 1.51
CA PRO A 529 6.19 17.15 1.66
C PRO A 529 6.75 16.65 3.00
N TRP A 530 5.98 16.75 4.09
CA TRP A 530 6.38 16.26 5.41
C TRP A 530 6.46 14.74 5.45
N ALA A 531 5.47 14.04 4.87
CA ALA A 531 5.49 12.59 4.76
C ALA A 531 6.70 12.11 3.94
N ALA A 532 6.96 12.74 2.80
CA ALA A 532 8.12 12.43 1.96
C ALA A 532 9.45 12.72 2.69
N ALA A 533 9.55 13.82 3.44
CA ALA A 533 10.72 14.16 4.23
C ALA A 533 10.99 13.13 5.34
N VAL A 534 9.96 12.72 6.08
CA VAL A 534 10.08 11.68 7.13
C VAL A 534 10.57 10.36 6.52
N ILE A 535 9.95 9.90 5.43
CA ILE A 535 10.37 8.68 4.73
C ILE A 535 11.83 8.80 4.27
N ALA A 536 12.20 9.91 3.62
CA ALA A 536 13.55 10.12 3.12
C ALA A 536 14.59 10.14 4.26
N VAL A 537 14.37 10.93 5.31
CA VAL A 537 15.31 11.07 6.44
C VAL A 537 15.50 9.73 7.16
N VAL A 538 14.41 9.02 7.47
CA VAL A 538 14.52 7.74 8.18
C VAL A 538 15.19 6.68 7.30
N THR A 539 14.86 6.64 6.00
CA THR A 539 15.52 5.74 5.05
C THR A 539 17.01 6.03 4.93
N LEU A 540 17.38 7.32 4.79
CA LEU A 540 18.79 7.74 4.76
C LEU A 540 19.52 7.29 6.01
N LEU A 541 18.90 7.43 7.19
CA LEU A 541 19.47 7.01 8.47
C LEU A 541 19.64 5.48 8.56
N LEU A 542 18.58 4.72 8.26
CA LEU A 542 18.59 3.27 8.38
C LEU A 542 19.59 2.62 7.40
N VAL A 543 19.59 3.06 6.13
CA VAL A 543 20.54 2.54 5.13
C VAL A 543 21.97 3.00 5.44
N PHE A 544 22.16 4.20 6.02
CA PHE A 544 23.46 4.64 6.52
C PHE A 544 23.95 3.76 7.67
N LEU A 545 23.11 3.44 8.65
CA LEU A 545 23.45 2.54 9.77
C LEU A 545 23.84 1.14 9.29
N LEU A 546 23.24 0.67 8.21
CA LEU A 546 23.55 -0.62 7.60
C LEU A 546 24.87 -0.60 6.80
N THR A 547 25.11 0.46 6.00
CA THR A 547 26.20 0.47 5.01
C THR A 547 27.43 1.27 5.44
N GLY A 548 27.27 2.23 6.35
CA GLY A 548 28.32 3.17 6.75
C GLY A 548 28.72 4.18 5.66
N SER A 549 27.90 4.32 4.62
CA SER A 549 28.10 5.24 3.50
C SER A 549 27.00 6.30 3.46
N VAL A 550 27.34 7.50 3.04
CA VAL A 550 26.36 8.57 2.78
C VAL A 550 25.80 8.49 1.37
N LEU A 551 26.59 8.03 0.41
CA LEU A 551 26.20 8.03 -0.99
C LEU A 551 25.20 6.93 -1.32
N ILE A 552 25.33 5.75 -0.71
CA ILE A 552 24.42 4.61 -0.93
C ILE A 552 22.97 4.93 -0.57
N PRO A 553 22.67 5.49 0.63
CA PRO A 553 21.29 5.91 0.96
C PRO A 553 20.71 6.91 -0.02
N ILE A 554 21.50 7.92 -0.43
CA ILE A 554 21.05 8.94 -1.40
C ILE A 554 20.72 8.28 -2.74
N GLN A 555 21.60 7.40 -3.25
CA GLN A 555 21.33 6.64 -4.47
C GLN A 555 20.05 5.81 -4.33
N ALA A 556 19.85 5.12 -3.22
CA ALA A 556 18.68 4.29 -2.99
C ALA A 556 17.38 5.11 -3.03
N VAL A 557 17.33 6.27 -2.37
CA VAL A 557 16.16 7.17 -2.38
C VAL A 557 15.88 7.70 -3.78
N VAL A 558 16.92 8.18 -4.49
CA VAL A 558 16.76 8.74 -5.85
C VAL A 558 16.28 7.69 -6.85
N LEU A 559 16.87 6.49 -6.82
CA LEU A 559 16.50 5.42 -7.73
C LEU A 559 15.10 4.89 -7.46
N ASN A 560 14.69 4.85 -6.18
CA ASN A 560 13.34 4.48 -5.81
C ASN A 560 12.33 5.53 -6.25
N ALA A 561 12.61 6.82 -6.05
CA ALA A 561 11.76 7.91 -6.54
C ALA A 561 11.56 7.82 -8.06
N LEU A 562 12.61 7.54 -8.82
CA LEU A 562 12.55 7.37 -10.27
C LEU A 562 11.68 6.16 -10.67
N SER A 563 11.79 5.03 -9.97
CA SER A 563 10.95 3.84 -10.18
C SER A 563 9.48 4.15 -9.91
N LEU A 564 9.18 4.85 -8.81
CA LEU A 564 7.83 5.22 -8.44
C LEU A 564 7.20 6.20 -9.45
N THR A 565 7.98 7.16 -9.95
CA THR A 565 7.50 8.09 -10.99
C THR A 565 7.06 7.31 -12.24
N ALA A 566 7.85 6.31 -12.66
CA ALA A 566 7.49 5.46 -13.79
C ALA A 566 6.23 4.62 -13.52
N MET A 567 6.07 4.09 -12.32
CA MET A 567 4.85 3.37 -11.91
C MET A 567 3.63 4.28 -11.96
N PHE A 568 3.73 5.50 -11.41
CA PHE A 568 2.61 6.46 -11.44
C PHE A 568 2.26 6.87 -12.86
N GLY A 569 3.25 7.07 -13.73
CA GLY A 569 2.98 7.37 -15.14
C GLY A 569 2.23 6.24 -15.83
N ALA A 570 2.61 4.99 -15.58
CA ALA A 570 1.90 3.82 -16.10
C ALA A 570 0.47 3.72 -15.56
N VAL A 571 0.26 4.04 -14.28
CA VAL A 571 -1.07 4.06 -13.65
C VAL A 571 -1.96 5.13 -14.27
N VAL A 572 -1.45 6.35 -14.49
CA VAL A 572 -2.19 7.42 -15.18
C VAL A 572 -2.57 6.98 -16.59
N TRP A 573 -1.60 6.49 -17.36
CA TRP A 573 -1.82 6.05 -18.73
C TRP A 573 -2.87 4.93 -18.86
N VAL A 574 -2.84 3.95 -17.95
CA VAL A 574 -3.80 2.84 -17.97
C VAL A 574 -5.16 3.27 -17.45
N PHE A 575 -5.22 3.81 -16.22
CA PHE A 575 -6.47 3.95 -15.48
C PHE A 575 -7.16 5.29 -15.70
N GLN A 576 -6.42 6.40 -15.75
CA GLN A 576 -7.01 7.71 -16.01
C GLN A 576 -7.33 7.89 -17.49
N ASP A 577 -6.35 7.58 -18.36
CA ASP A 577 -6.51 7.78 -19.82
C ASP A 577 -7.29 6.63 -20.49
N GLY A 578 -7.57 5.54 -19.74
CA GLY A 578 -8.42 4.43 -20.17
C GLY A 578 -7.75 3.43 -21.11
N HIS A 579 -6.41 3.52 -21.30
CA HIS A 579 -5.71 2.54 -22.11
C HIS A 579 -5.79 1.15 -21.45
N LEU A 580 -5.99 0.12 -22.27
CA LEU A 580 -6.19 -1.25 -21.81
C LEU A 580 -7.48 -1.50 -20.98
N SER A 581 -8.41 -0.54 -20.88
CA SER A 581 -9.66 -0.69 -20.12
C SER A 581 -10.48 -1.91 -20.54
N GLY A 582 -10.61 -2.14 -21.86
CA GLY A 582 -11.31 -3.32 -22.38
C GLY A 582 -10.63 -4.66 -22.04
N LEU A 583 -9.28 -4.70 -21.96
CA LEU A 583 -8.54 -5.90 -21.58
C LEU A 583 -8.64 -6.17 -20.08
N LEU A 584 -8.58 -5.12 -19.29
CA LEU A 584 -8.61 -5.21 -17.81
C LEU A 584 -10.03 -5.21 -17.23
N GLY A 585 -11.05 -4.96 -18.05
CA GLY A 585 -12.45 -4.99 -17.66
C GLY A 585 -12.78 -3.91 -16.60
N PHE A 586 -12.56 -2.63 -16.91
CA PHE A 586 -12.94 -1.51 -16.07
C PHE A 586 -13.40 -0.31 -16.91
N THR A 587 -14.17 0.59 -16.31
CA THR A 587 -14.51 1.89 -16.89
C THR A 587 -13.53 2.93 -16.36
N SER A 588 -12.92 3.72 -17.29
CA SER A 588 -12.01 4.78 -16.84
C SER A 588 -12.81 5.91 -16.19
N PRO A 589 -12.50 6.29 -14.93
CA PRO A 589 -13.14 7.43 -14.28
C PRO A 589 -12.61 8.78 -14.80
N GLY A 590 -11.58 8.80 -15.68
CA GLY A 590 -10.95 10.03 -16.19
C GLY A 590 -10.10 10.77 -15.16
N SER A 591 -10.05 10.29 -13.92
CA SER A 591 -9.31 10.88 -12.81
C SER A 591 -8.84 9.80 -11.83
N ILE A 592 -7.91 10.14 -10.95
CA ILE A 592 -7.41 9.26 -9.89
C ILE A 592 -7.88 9.82 -8.55
N GLU A 593 -8.41 8.96 -7.68
CA GLU A 593 -8.83 9.35 -6.34
C GLU A 593 -7.62 9.92 -5.56
N THR A 594 -7.81 11.02 -4.83
CA THR A 594 -6.74 11.85 -4.24
C THR A 594 -5.84 11.12 -3.24
N THR A 595 -6.37 10.18 -2.45
CA THR A 595 -5.60 9.48 -1.40
C THR A 595 -4.80 8.29 -1.94
N LEU A 596 -5.23 7.73 -3.07
CA LEU A 596 -4.64 6.50 -3.63
C LEU A 596 -3.17 6.65 -4.04
N PRO A 597 -2.72 7.76 -4.68
CA PRO A 597 -1.30 7.97 -4.95
C PRO A 597 -0.43 8.03 -3.69
N VAL A 598 -0.95 8.61 -2.60
CA VAL A 598 -0.23 8.65 -1.31
C VAL A 598 -0.05 7.25 -0.76
N LEU A 599 -1.12 6.45 -0.75
CA LEU A 599 -1.11 5.06 -0.34
C LEU A 599 -0.10 4.24 -1.16
N MET A 600 -0.21 4.33 -2.49
CA MET A 600 0.68 3.62 -3.42
C MET A 600 2.14 4.04 -3.24
N PHE A 601 2.40 5.33 -3.03
CA PHE A 601 3.74 5.85 -2.75
C PHE A 601 4.33 5.22 -1.49
N CYS A 602 3.61 5.28 -0.35
CA CYS A 602 4.12 4.77 0.93
C CYS A 602 4.35 3.25 0.89
N VAL A 603 3.41 2.49 0.32
CA VAL A 603 3.51 1.03 0.22
C VAL A 603 4.63 0.61 -0.73
N ALA A 604 4.64 1.14 -1.96
CA ALA A 604 5.63 0.76 -2.96
C ALA A 604 7.04 1.22 -2.59
N PHE A 605 7.18 2.40 -1.93
CA PHE A 605 8.46 2.86 -1.40
C PHE A 605 8.99 1.91 -0.33
N GLY A 606 8.14 1.52 0.63
CA GLY A 606 8.50 0.58 1.68
C GLY A 606 8.97 -0.77 1.13
N LEU A 607 8.17 -1.37 0.25
CA LEU A 607 8.49 -2.66 -0.39
C LEU A 607 9.75 -2.60 -1.24
N SER A 608 9.95 -1.51 -1.98
CA SER A 608 11.19 -1.32 -2.75
C SER A 608 12.39 -1.22 -1.81
N MET A 609 12.32 -0.48 -0.71
CA MET A 609 13.45 -0.37 0.22
C MET A 609 13.81 -1.70 0.88
N ASP A 610 12.84 -2.57 1.16
CA ASP A 610 13.06 -3.90 1.72
C ASP A 610 14.07 -4.70 0.89
N TYR A 611 13.79 -4.91 -0.38
CA TYR A 611 14.72 -5.61 -1.28
C TYR A 611 16.07 -4.87 -1.44
N GLY A 612 16.09 -3.51 -1.32
CA GLY A 612 17.31 -2.70 -1.34
C GLY A 612 18.26 -3.04 -0.21
N VAL A 613 17.72 -3.10 0.99
CA VAL A 613 18.46 -3.45 2.19
C VAL A 613 19.12 -4.81 2.05
N PHE A 614 18.43 -5.84 1.52
CA PHE A 614 18.98 -7.16 1.31
C PHE A 614 20.12 -7.20 0.28
N LEU A 615 19.98 -6.51 -0.84
CA LEU A 615 21.05 -6.43 -1.85
C LEU A 615 22.28 -5.70 -1.31
N LEU A 616 22.05 -4.53 -0.69
CA LEU A 616 23.13 -3.68 -0.18
C LEU A 616 23.88 -4.31 0.99
N SER A 617 23.18 -5.03 1.88
CA SER A 617 23.80 -5.81 2.96
C SER A 617 24.80 -6.83 2.40
N ARG A 618 24.43 -7.59 1.37
CA ARG A 618 25.30 -8.58 0.76
C ARG A 618 26.46 -7.97 -0.04
N ILE A 619 26.23 -6.85 -0.72
CA ILE A 619 27.33 -6.11 -1.39
C ILE A 619 28.31 -5.58 -0.34
N LYS A 620 27.82 -5.08 0.80
CA LYS A 620 28.63 -4.58 1.91
C LYS A 620 29.47 -5.70 2.54
N GLU A 621 28.85 -6.84 2.86
CA GLU A 621 29.54 -8.03 3.39
C GLU A 621 30.69 -8.46 2.47
N GLU A 622 30.43 -8.54 1.17
CA GLU A 622 31.45 -8.93 0.19
C GLU A 622 32.55 -7.87 0.02
N TYR A 623 32.19 -6.58 0.12
CA TYR A 623 33.16 -5.50 0.11
C TYR A 623 34.07 -5.52 1.35
N ASP A 624 33.52 -5.76 2.54
CA ASP A 624 34.28 -5.86 3.79
C ASP A 624 35.24 -7.06 3.77
N ARG A 625 34.85 -8.13 3.06
CA ARG A 625 35.67 -9.34 2.91
C ARG A 625 36.80 -9.18 1.88
N THR A 626 36.51 -8.54 0.73
CA THR A 626 37.43 -8.51 -0.43
C THR A 626 38.21 -7.21 -0.60
N GLY A 627 37.64 -6.09 -0.10
CA GLY A 627 38.17 -4.74 -0.36
C GLY A 627 37.99 -4.27 -1.81
N ASP A 628 37.49 -5.13 -2.73
CA ASP A 628 37.29 -4.79 -4.14
C ASP A 628 35.84 -4.49 -4.45
N HIS A 629 35.58 -3.23 -4.87
CA HIS A 629 34.27 -2.72 -5.18
C HIS A 629 33.56 -3.50 -6.32
N ASN A 630 34.29 -3.78 -7.41
CA ASN A 630 33.69 -4.43 -8.58
C ASN A 630 33.32 -5.88 -8.29
N THR A 631 34.17 -6.59 -7.58
CA THR A 631 33.92 -7.96 -7.14
C THR A 631 32.76 -8.02 -6.16
N ALA A 632 32.67 -7.06 -5.23
CA ALA A 632 31.57 -6.97 -4.27
C ALA A 632 30.21 -6.80 -4.96
N VAL A 633 30.07 -5.87 -5.90
CA VAL A 633 28.84 -5.65 -6.65
C VAL A 633 28.45 -6.90 -7.47
N ARG A 634 29.41 -7.48 -8.19
CA ARG A 634 29.17 -8.69 -9.01
C ARG A 634 28.73 -9.88 -8.17
N HIS A 635 29.44 -10.18 -7.08
CA HIS A 635 29.13 -11.32 -6.22
C HIS A 635 27.85 -11.08 -5.40
N GLY A 636 27.62 -9.85 -4.93
CA GLY A 636 26.37 -9.48 -4.27
C GLY A 636 25.17 -9.79 -5.16
N LEU A 637 25.18 -9.31 -6.41
CA LEU A 637 24.09 -9.56 -7.37
C LEU A 637 23.99 -11.06 -7.76
N GLN A 638 25.14 -11.76 -7.91
CA GLN A 638 25.16 -13.19 -8.21
C GLN A 638 24.46 -14.02 -7.12
N ARG A 639 24.66 -13.66 -5.84
CA ARG A 639 24.11 -14.40 -4.70
C ARG A 639 22.64 -14.04 -4.42
N THR A 640 22.25 -12.80 -4.66
CA THR A 640 20.92 -12.31 -4.28
C THR A 640 19.95 -12.15 -5.44
N GLY A 641 20.41 -11.93 -6.68
CA GLY A 641 19.55 -11.59 -7.82
C GLY A 641 18.44 -12.61 -8.06
N GLY A 642 18.75 -13.91 -8.07
CA GLY A 642 17.72 -14.94 -8.25
C GLY A 642 16.70 -15.02 -7.09
N LEU A 643 17.14 -14.70 -5.87
CA LEU A 643 16.28 -14.70 -4.70
C LEU A 643 15.34 -13.51 -4.70
N ILE A 644 15.85 -12.31 -4.93
CA ILE A 644 15.08 -11.07 -5.02
C ILE A 644 14.05 -11.17 -6.15
N THR A 645 14.45 -11.71 -7.31
CA THR A 645 13.49 -11.90 -8.43
C THR A 645 12.39 -12.88 -8.07
N ALA A 646 12.72 -14.01 -7.41
CA ALA A 646 11.71 -14.98 -6.99
C ALA A 646 10.72 -14.37 -5.97
N ALA A 647 11.23 -13.65 -4.99
CA ALA A 647 10.44 -12.94 -3.98
C ALA A 647 9.52 -11.88 -4.63
N ALA A 648 10.09 -11.04 -5.51
CA ALA A 648 9.34 -10.02 -6.25
C ALA A 648 8.23 -10.61 -7.14
N VAL A 649 8.48 -11.74 -7.80
CA VAL A 649 7.46 -12.45 -8.61
C VAL A 649 6.35 -12.99 -7.72
N ILE A 650 6.68 -13.59 -6.57
CA ILE A 650 5.66 -14.09 -5.64
C ILE A 650 4.78 -12.96 -5.13
N LEU A 651 5.40 -11.86 -4.68
CA LEU A 651 4.66 -10.68 -4.22
C LEU A 651 3.82 -10.06 -5.34
N ALA A 652 4.38 -9.96 -6.56
CA ALA A 652 3.64 -9.47 -7.72
C ALA A 652 2.41 -10.33 -8.04
N VAL A 653 2.51 -11.66 -7.91
CA VAL A 653 1.37 -12.57 -8.10
C VAL A 653 0.27 -12.31 -7.07
N VAL A 654 0.62 -12.09 -5.80
CA VAL A 654 -0.35 -11.72 -4.76
C VAL A 654 -1.01 -10.38 -5.07
N MET A 655 -0.22 -9.39 -5.49
CA MET A 655 -0.74 -8.06 -5.86
C MET A 655 -1.60 -8.10 -7.13
N VAL A 656 -1.24 -8.91 -8.13
CA VAL A 656 -2.05 -9.14 -9.34
C VAL A 656 -3.37 -9.83 -8.97
N ALA A 657 -3.37 -10.76 -8.02
CA ALA A 657 -4.62 -11.37 -7.55
C ALA A 657 -5.59 -10.32 -6.97
N ILE A 658 -5.09 -9.34 -6.19
CA ILE A 658 -5.87 -8.17 -5.77
C ILE A 658 -6.27 -7.31 -6.97
N GLY A 659 -5.37 -7.15 -7.94
CA GLY A 659 -5.62 -6.44 -9.19
C GLY A 659 -6.70 -7.07 -10.09
N THR A 660 -7.16 -8.31 -9.79
CA THR A 660 -8.34 -8.90 -10.45
C THR A 660 -9.67 -8.38 -9.91
N SER A 661 -9.66 -7.51 -8.90
CA SER A 661 -10.85 -6.88 -8.33
C SER A 661 -11.70 -6.21 -9.41
N ARG A 662 -13.00 -6.24 -9.22
CA ARG A 662 -13.98 -5.53 -10.06
C ARG A 662 -14.03 -4.04 -9.74
N VAL A 663 -13.59 -3.61 -8.55
CA VAL A 663 -13.51 -2.19 -8.15
C VAL A 663 -12.21 -1.58 -8.71
N THR A 664 -12.35 -0.51 -9.48
CA THR A 664 -11.24 0.11 -10.22
C THR A 664 -10.09 0.59 -9.32
N ASN A 665 -10.36 1.21 -8.17
CA ASN A 665 -9.33 1.65 -7.22
C ASN A 665 -8.53 0.47 -6.65
N THR A 666 -9.20 -0.63 -6.28
CA THR A 666 -8.53 -1.83 -5.78
C THR A 666 -7.70 -2.50 -6.88
N LYS A 667 -8.24 -2.55 -8.10
CA LYS A 667 -7.50 -3.02 -9.30
C LYS A 667 -6.25 -2.20 -9.55
N MET A 668 -6.36 -0.87 -9.52
CA MET A 668 -5.27 0.08 -9.72
C MET A 668 -4.18 -0.09 -8.64
N LEU A 669 -4.57 -0.22 -7.37
CA LEU A 669 -3.66 -0.48 -6.26
C LEU A 669 -2.88 -1.78 -6.47
N GLY A 670 -3.58 -2.88 -6.76
CA GLY A 670 -2.94 -4.19 -6.96
C GLY A 670 -1.97 -4.21 -8.14
N LEU A 671 -2.44 -3.79 -9.32
CA LEU A 671 -1.61 -3.79 -10.53
C LEU A 671 -0.49 -2.76 -10.48
N GLY A 672 -0.73 -1.58 -9.90
CA GLY A 672 0.28 -0.54 -9.75
C GLY A 672 1.42 -0.97 -8.83
N ILE A 673 1.12 -1.56 -7.67
CA ILE A 673 2.15 -2.07 -6.75
C ILE A 673 2.87 -3.28 -7.36
N ALA A 674 2.17 -4.19 -8.04
CA ALA A 674 2.81 -5.30 -8.75
C ALA A 674 3.84 -4.78 -9.78
N LEU A 675 3.45 -3.78 -10.56
CA LEU A 675 4.34 -3.13 -11.53
C LEU A 675 5.54 -2.47 -10.85
N ALA A 676 5.32 -1.73 -9.74
CA ALA A 676 6.40 -1.09 -9.00
C ALA A 676 7.43 -2.12 -8.50
N VAL A 677 6.96 -3.21 -7.88
CA VAL A 677 7.82 -4.27 -7.34
C VAL A 677 8.61 -4.97 -8.44
N LEU A 678 7.97 -5.29 -9.58
CA LEU A 678 8.64 -5.93 -10.70
C LEU A 678 9.65 -4.98 -11.38
N MET A 679 9.31 -3.72 -11.59
CA MET A 679 10.23 -2.72 -12.15
C MET A 679 11.43 -2.52 -11.22
N ASP A 680 11.20 -2.41 -9.92
CA ASP A 680 12.30 -2.25 -8.96
C ASP A 680 13.22 -3.47 -8.98
N ALA A 681 12.70 -4.67 -8.85
CA ALA A 681 13.50 -5.90 -8.80
C ALA A 681 14.23 -6.20 -10.13
N MET A 682 13.56 -6.02 -11.27
CA MET A 682 14.07 -6.46 -12.57
C MET A 682 14.82 -5.37 -13.34
N ILE A 683 14.44 -4.09 -13.17
CA ILE A 683 15.04 -2.97 -13.90
C ILE A 683 15.99 -2.20 -13.00
N VAL A 684 15.51 -1.67 -11.88
CA VAL A 684 16.32 -0.78 -11.03
C VAL A 684 17.47 -1.56 -10.41
N ARG A 685 17.22 -2.68 -9.76
CA ARG A 685 18.25 -3.44 -9.02
C ARG A 685 19.16 -4.26 -9.92
N SER A 686 18.63 -4.79 -11.01
CA SER A 686 19.40 -5.64 -11.91
C SER A 686 20.26 -4.86 -12.89
N LEU A 687 19.81 -3.65 -13.28
CA LEU A 687 20.49 -2.82 -14.30
C LEU A 687 21.02 -1.51 -13.72
N LEU A 688 20.14 -0.71 -13.05
CA LEU A 688 20.49 0.66 -12.70
C LEU A 688 21.41 0.72 -11.47
N VAL A 689 21.14 -0.05 -10.41
CA VAL A 689 22.00 -0.08 -9.21
C VAL A 689 23.44 -0.50 -9.54
N PRO A 690 23.72 -1.64 -10.23
CA PRO A 690 25.09 -2.01 -10.58
C PRO A 690 25.77 -0.99 -11.51
N ALA A 691 25.01 -0.37 -12.45
CA ALA A 691 25.55 0.65 -13.33
C ALA A 691 25.96 1.91 -12.55
N VAL A 692 25.09 2.42 -11.68
CA VAL A 692 25.36 3.62 -10.86
C VAL A 692 26.49 3.35 -9.88
N MET A 693 26.50 2.21 -9.19
CA MET A 693 27.60 1.83 -8.27
C MET A 693 28.93 1.73 -9.01
N LYS A 694 28.94 1.22 -10.26
CA LYS A 694 30.16 1.17 -11.09
C LYS A 694 30.64 2.57 -11.44
N LEU A 695 29.75 3.51 -11.76
CA LEU A 695 30.09 4.90 -12.09
C LEU A 695 30.64 5.66 -10.89
N THR A 696 30.07 5.45 -9.72
CA THR A 696 30.51 6.10 -8.48
C THR A 696 31.77 5.44 -7.88
N GLY A 697 32.05 4.19 -8.22
CA GLY A 697 33.28 3.49 -7.86
C GLY A 697 33.56 3.51 -6.35
N ARG A 698 34.79 3.84 -5.95
CA ARG A 698 35.20 3.89 -4.53
C ARG A 698 34.47 4.97 -3.73
N ALA A 699 33.96 6.04 -4.36
CA ALA A 699 33.20 7.07 -3.68
C ALA A 699 31.90 6.53 -3.08
N THR A 700 31.37 5.42 -3.59
CA THR A 700 30.21 4.72 -3.04
C THR A 700 30.33 4.46 -1.53
N TRP A 701 31.53 4.22 -1.02
CA TRP A 701 31.80 3.88 0.38
C TRP A 701 32.25 5.08 1.23
N TRP A 702 32.13 6.29 0.71
CA TRP A 702 32.57 7.50 1.40
C TRP A 702 31.62 7.90 2.51
N ALA A 703 32.19 8.28 3.65
CA ALA A 703 31.48 8.95 4.74
C ALA A 703 32.41 9.95 5.43
N PRO A 704 31.91 11.14 5.87
CA PRO A 704 32.65 12.09 6.67
C PRO A 704 33.12 11.50 8.00
N GLY A 705 34.26 11.99 8.52
CA GLY A 705 34.86 11.48 9.75
C GLY A 705 33.92 11.37 10.96
N PRO A 706 33.10 12.38 11.29
CA PRO A 706 32.13 12.30 12.39
C PRO A 706 31.09 11.19 12.18
N LEU A 707 30.55 11.07 10.97
CA LEU A 707 29.57 10.03 10.63
C LEU A 707 30.18 8.64 10.65
N LYS A 708 31.45 8.51 10.25
CA LYS A 708 32.18 7.25 10.33
C LYS A 708 32.35 6.78 11.78
N ARG A 709 32.65 7.70 12.72
CA ARG A 709 32.69 7.40 14.17
C ARG A 709 31.30 7.01 14.71
N PHE A 710 30.26 7.72 14.28
CA PHE A 710 28.88 7.41 14.64
C PHE A 710 28.50 6.00 14.17
N HIS A 711 28.80 5.64 12.91
CA HIS A 711 28.56 4.30 12.38
C HIS A 711 29.37 3.22 13.14
N GLN A 712 30.63 3.49 13.52
CA GLN A 712 31.43 2.56 14.31
C GLN A 712 30.83 2.28 15.70
N ARG A 713 30.08 3.24 16.26
CA ARG A 713 29.46 3.11 17.58
C ARG A 713 28.04 2.50 17.52
N PHE A 714 27.26 2.83 16.50
CA PHE A 714 25.84 2.48 16.39
C PHE A 714 25.53 1.64 15.14
N GLY A 715 26.46 1.50 14.23
CA GLY A 715 26.27 0.76 12.98
C GLY A 715 26.16 -0.74 13.24
N VAL A 716 25.47 -1.40 12.32
CA VAL A 716 25.22 -2.84 12.37
C VAL A 716 26.15 -3.52 11.38
N SER A 717 27.27 -4.07 11.87
CA SER A 717 28.17 -4.91 11.05
C SER A 717 27.84 -6.38 11.24
N GLU A 718 27.77 -7.13 10.14
CA GLU A 718 27.60 -8.59 10.17
C GLU A 718 28.90 -9.31 10.65
N THR A 719 30.01 -8.59 10.71
CA THR A 719 31.39 -9.11 11.02
C THR A 719 31.80 -9.06 12.49
N ASP A 720 30.92 -8.61 13.41
CA ASP A 720 31.27 -8.54 14.85
C ASP A 720 31.54 -9.90 15.54
N GLY A 721 31.61 -11.00 14.81
CA GLY A 721 31.93 -12.34 15.30
C GLY A 721 33.39 -12.79 15.09
N GLU A 722 34.13 -12.17 14.18
CA GLU A 722 35.52 -12.48 13.91
C GLU A 722 36.42 -11.26 14.17
N ARG A 723 36.68 -10.96 15.44
CA ARG A 723 37.88 -10.16 15.80
C ARG A 723 39.08 -10.94 15.36
N ASN A 724 39.67 -10.53 14.24
CA ASN A 724 40.95 -11.06 13.75
C ASN A 724 42.01 -10.87 14.84
N PRO A 725 42.54 -11.93 15.47
CA PRO A 725 43.55 -11.81 16.53
C PRO A 725 44.88 -11.24 16.03
N LEU A 726 45.07 -11.03 14.71
CA LEU A 726 46.31 -10.54 14.11
C LEU A 726 46.47 -9.01 14.07
N ARG A 727 45.46 -8.21 14.46
CA ARG A 727 45.63 -6.74 14.58
C ARG A 727 46.15 -6.26 15.94
N GLY A 728 46.24 -7.14 16.94
CA GLY A 728 46.77 -6.80 18.28
C GLY A 728 48.26 -7.01 18.45
N ALA A 729 48.96 -7.60 17.46
CA ALA A 729 50.38 -7.91 17.57
C ALA A 729 51.31 -6.87 16.90
N GLY A 730 50.76 -5.92 16.13
CA GLY A 730 51.55 -4.92 15.39
C GLY A 730 51.85 -3.62 16.15
N ASP A 731 51.11 -3.30 17.22
CA ASP A 731 51.25 -1.99 17.92
C ASP A 731 51.98 -2.10 19.30
N ARG A 732 52.61 -3.22 19.60
CA ARG A 732 53.42 -3.38 20.83
C ARG A 732 54.92 -3.52 20.61
N ALA A 733 55.41 -3.27 19.40
CA ALA A 733 56.80 -3.44 19.05
C ALA A 733 57.52 -2.13 18.66
N THR A 734 57.19 -1.00 19.28
CA THR A 734 58.01 0.22 19.20
C THR A 734 57.84 1.05 20.45
N SER A 735 58.49 0.68 21.55
CA SER A 735 58.99 1.59 22.59
C SER A 735 59.82 0.78 23.59
N HIS A 736 61.11 0.64 23.32
CA HIS A 736 62.12 0.68 24.38
C HIS A 736 63.46 1.11 23.74
N ASP A 737 63.82 2.34 24.02
CA ASP A 737 65.12 2.93 23.92
C ASP A 737 66.01 2.43 25.03
N GLY A 738 67.33 2.36 24.71
CA GLY A 738 68.34 2.61 25.67
C GLY A 738 69.51 1.56 25.65
N PRO A 739 70.74 2.04 25.52
CA PRO A 739 71.89 1.21 25.22
C PRO A 739 72.65 0.78 26.51
N ALA A 740 73.31 -0.36 26.45
CA ALA A 740 74.48 -0.62 27.31
C ALA A 740 75.44 -1.62 26.65
N ASP A 741 76.67 -1.15 26.48
CA ASP A 741 77.89 -1.84 26.14
C ASP A 741 78.13 -3.12 26.95
N ILE A 742 78.89 -4.06 26.38
CA ILE A 742 80.20 -4.50 26.84
C ILE A 742 80.59 -5.88 26.22
N ASP A 743 81.68 -5.85 25.49
CA ASP A 743 82.78 -6.80 25.30
C ASP A 743 82.57 -8.32 25.44
N GLY A 744 83.22 -9.01 24.51
CA GLY A 744 83.90 -10.26 24.83
C GLY A 744 83.85 -11.39 23.81
N ASP A 745 84.78 -11.35 22.89
CA ASP A 745 85.72 -12.41 22.54
C ASP A 745 85.23 -13.83 22.17
N GLY A 746 85.73 -14.30 21.05
CA GLY A 746 86.24 -15.67 20.96
C GLY A 746 85.66 -16.60 19.89
N SER A 747 86.44 -16.68 18.79
CA SER A 747 86.78 -17.91 18.05
C SER A 747 85.70 -18.74 17.35
N ALA A 748 85.73 -18.73 16.06
CA ALA A 748 86.40 -19.70 15.14
C ALA A 748 85.71 -21.06 14.97
N HIS A 749 85.52 -21.39 13.78
CA HIS A 749 85.61 -22.60 12.95
C HIS A 749 84.40 -22.94 12.12
N GLU A 750 84.58 -22.72 10.83
CA GLU A 750 84.72 -23.73 9.73
C GLU A 750 83.51 -24.58 9.39
N SER A 751 83.10 -24.40 8.25
CA SER A 751 83.19 -25.25 7.03
C SER A 751 81.92 -25.96 6.55
N GLY A 752 81.76 -25.92 5.27
CA GLY A 752 81.18 -26.93 4.42
C GLY A 752 79.70 -26.68 4.08
N GLY A 753 79.30 -26.33 2.94
CA GLY A 753 79.72 -26.73 1.62
C GLY A 753 78.66 -27.64 1.02
N VAL A 754 78.26 -27.31 -0.20
CA VAL A 754 77.70 -28.20 -1.24
C VAL A 754 76.22 -28.12 -1.57
N ARG A 755 75.95 -27.39 -2.66
CA ARG A 755 75.22 -27.75 -3.92
C ARG A 755 73.95 -28.54 -3.84
N ALA A 756 72.86 -27.94 -4.36
CA ALA A 756 72.36 -27.92 -5.75
C ALA A 756 71.67 -29.22 -6.23
N VAL A 757 70.59 -29.01 -6.93
CA VAL A 757 70.00 -29.67 -8.11
C VAL A 757 68.60 -30.24 -7.93
N ARG A 758 67.73 -29.64 -8.67
CA ARG A 758 66.57 -29.89 -9.52
C ARG A 758 65.22 -29.42 -8.99
#